data_9aa1321508fdc43a73a53cbea971d549
#
_entry.id   9aa1321508fdc43a73a53cbea971d549
#
_cell.length_a   1.000
_cell.length_b   1.000
_cell.length_c   1.000
_cell.angle_alpha   90.00
_cell.angle_beta   90.00
_cell.angle_gamma   90.00
#
_symmetry.space_group_name_H-M   'P 1'
#
loop_
_entity.id
_entity.type
_entity.pdbx_description
1 polymer ?
#
loop_
_entity_poly.entity_id
_entity_poly.type
_entity_poly.pdbx_seq_one_letter_code
_entity_poly.pdbx_strand_id
1 'polypeptide(L)'
;MSKRRLSRFVATLRARFAEPPEQGMDEEMRFHLEMATGRYVERGLPPDEARRKALAAFGGVTQHQEVAREATPGHWVDQMGQDFRYAIRTLRRNPGFAASVILTLALGIGANTAIFSVVNGVLLRPLPVPDPERLVFVGWEFRPGRWNVLSQHKFDYLRRHTSGFVGLTTYRTAERELGDEADARLVRAVRASEDFFPVIGIEPMLGRGFTPDEYRAVNPDVAVLSDALWRSAFGADRAVIGRQIRYGGTPYTVVGVLPPTFRIPGLPARSVEMVVPYLFRPDPTDNSHNTLVIGRLRADRTAAQLAADLGAASRAFRTEHPDLATETGRYRLLGFDEIYVDRYERTLWMLLGAVGFVLLIAAANAANLLLGRAATREREIMVRAALGASRRRIVLQLLSEGVTLSVIAGVLGLAMGMWGVSALLGLMPSELPRADEIGLDHRVLGFTFAIVTLTGLVFGLAAALPSNRLNLAAAFGERIRSAAGSARSRDLLVMAETAFAIILLAGAGLLLTSFAKLRAIDPGFSPDGVVAVRFGRMPEEYGTAEARWNFEHQVLERLAAVPGVQAAAGLSSVPLERGMNLPVSVTGTNESEGAAEWRAVTPGYFETLQIRMLRGRPFRAADARNAPRVAIINEALARRFFPGEDPLGRQLDIGRYEDRWMSDDFSGSAEIVGVAADVREMGLDRPPRITILVPLAQAQDGMLDAPVLVVRSAQPAAIPAAIRDAVESIDRRIRLPTIEPVSNIIDASTAEERFQTTLLTLFAASALALTAIGIFGVVSYGVQRRVREIGVRVALGARGGDVLRLVVGRSMAFVVAGTMLGVVGALGLTRFLANALFGVTATDPVTFGLAVAVLLGVAALASYLPARRATRIDPAMALRLE
;
A
#
# COMPACT_ATOMS: atom_id res chain seq x y z
N MET A 1 9.91 3.95 -31.75
CA MET A 1 9.63 3.92 -33.21
C MET A 1 9.55 5.34 -33.76
N SER A 2 10.35 5.71 -34.80
CA SER A 2 10.38 7.09 -35.29
C SER A 2 9.08 7.45 -36.00
N LYS A 3 8.60 8.72 -35.88
CA LYS A 3 7.41 9.27 -36.52
C LYS A 3 7.32 8.92 -38.03
N ARG A 4 8.44 8.76 -38.72
CA ARG A 4 8.52 8.35 -40.13
C ARG A 4 8.15 6.88 -40.38
N ARG A 5 8.34 5.97 -39.42
CA ARG A 5 7.91 4.57 -39.58
C ARG A 5 6.42 4.40 -39.35
N LEU A 6 5.86 5.14 -38.39
CA LEU A 6 4.41 5.14 -38.13
C LEU A 6 3.63 5.74 -39.29
N SER A 7 4.12 6.86 -39.88
CA SER A 7 3.49 7.48 -41.04
C SER A 7 3.56 6.60 -42.29
N ARG A 8 4.67 5.87 -42.51
CA ARG A 8 4.76 4.89 -43.60
C ARG A 8 3.86 3.68 -43.38
N PHE A 9 3.77 3.17 -42.15
CA PHE A 9 2.86 2.08 -41.82
C PHE A 9 1.39 2.46 -42.01
N VAL A 10 1.00 3.66 -41.57
CA VAL A 10 -0.34 4.23 -41.79
C VAL A 10 -0.60 4.50 -43.28
N ALA A 11 0.40 4.99 -44.02
CA ALA A 11 0.31 5.20 -45.47
C ALA A 11 0.21 3.88 -46.26
N THR A 12 0.93 2.83 -45.84
CA THR A 12 0.87 1.48 -46.47
C THR A 12 -0.45 0.80 -46.16
N LEU A 13 -0.98 0.97 -44.92
CA LEU A 13 -2.34 0.52 -44.58
C LEU A 13 -3.41 1.29 -45.37
N ARG A 14 -3.29 2.61 -45.53
CA ARG A 14 -4.20 3.39 -46.37
C ARG A 14 -4.14 3.01 -47.84
N ALA A 15 -2.93 2.78 -48.41
CA ALA A 15 -2.75 2.37 -49.80
C ALA A 15 -3.32 0.96 -50.09
N ARG A 16 -3.31 0.07 -49.09
CA ARG A 16 -3.81 -1.31 -49.24
C ARG A 16 -5.36 -1.39 -49.11
N PHE A 17 -6.00 -0.31 -48.66
CA PHE A 17 -7.43 -0.16 -48.52
C PHE A 17 -8.06 0.98 -49.34
N ALA A 18 -7.30 1.58 -50.27
CA ALA A 18 -7.64 2.81 -50.98
C ALA A 18 -7.97 2.59 -52.46
N GLU A 19 -8.69 1.53 -52.81
CA GLU A 19 -9.54 1.61 -54.03
C GLU A 19 -10.97 1.93 -53.57
N PRO A 20 -11.56 3.07 -53.98
CA PRO A 20 -12.95 3.35 -53.66
C PRO A 20 -13.83 2.39 -54.49
N PRO A 21 -14.55 1.48 -53.81
CA PRO A 21 -15.46 0.55 -54.54
C PRO A 21 -16.69 1.26 -55.11
N GLU A 22 -16.76 2.57 -54.97
CA GLU A 22 -17.95 3.35 -55.26
C GLU A 22 -18.24 3.49 -56.77
N GLN A 23 -17.19 3.64 -57.59
CA GLN A 23 -17.40 3.86 -59.02
C GLN A 23 -17.84 2.58 -59.75
N GLY A 24 -17.27 1.41 -59.44
CA GLY A 24 -17.67 0.13 -60.02
C GLY A 24 -19.05 -0.34 -59.57
N MET A 25 -19.42 -0.07 -58.31
CA MET A 25 -20.65 -0.53 -57.69
C MET A 25 -21.89 0.27 -58.16
N ASP A 26 -21.72 1.57 -58.43
CA ASP A 26 -22.78 2.40 -59.00
C ASP A 26 -23.08 2.00 -60.45
N GLU A 27 -22.08 1.59 -61.20
CA GLU A 27 -22.24 1.03 -62.57
C GLU A 27 -22.88 -0.33 -62.54
N GLU A 28 -22.52 -1.21 -61.62
CA GLU A 28 -23.08 -2.55 -61.50
C GLU A 28 -24.55 -2.53 -61.05
N MET A 29 -24.91 -1.67 -60.10
CA MET A 29 -26.28 -1.47 -59.68
C MET A 29 -27.13 -0.82 -60.78
N ARG A 30 -26.60 0.15 -61.54
CA ARG A 30 -27.26 0.75 -62.65
C ARG A 30 -27.55 -0.28 -63.75
N PHE A 31 -26.58 -1.14 -64.06
CA PHE A 31 -26.71 -2.24 -64.96
C PHE A 31 -27.80 -3.26 -64.53
N HIS A 32 -27.83 -3.67 -63.28
CA HIS A 32 -28.88 -4.57 -62.75
C HIS A 32 -30.26 -3.95 -62.76
N LEU A 33 -30.38 -2.64 -62.53
CA LEU A 33 -31.61 -1.90 -62.55
C LEU A 33 -32.12 -1.74 -64.00
N GLU A 34 -31.26 -1.52 -64.95
CA GLU A 34 -31.54 -1.45 -66.39
C GLU A 34 -31.98 -2.82 -66.89
N MET A 35 -31.28 -3.89 -66.53
CA MET A 35 -31.69 -5.26 -66.89
C MET A 35 -33.08 -5.65 -66.28
N ALA A 36 -33.33 -5.27 -65.01
CA ALA A 36 -34.61 -5.53 -64.38
C ALA A 36 -35.74 -4.72 -65.06
N THR A 37 -35.47 -3.46 -65.48
CA THR A 37 -36.38 -2.60 -66.19
C THR A 37 -36.69 -3.17 -67.60
N GLY A 38 -35.69 -3.65 -68.36
CA GLY A 38 -35.81 -4.30 -69.63
C GLY A 38 -36.74 -5.53 -69.60
N ARG A 39 -36.59 -6.42 -68.56
CA ARG A 39 -37.47 -7.59 -68.33
C ARG A 39 -38.92 -7.21 -68.09
N TYR A 40 -39.21 -6.09 -67.44
CA TYR A 40 -40.57 -5.60 -67.24
C TYR A 40 -41.14 -4.97 -68.51
N VAL A 41 -40.36 -4.31 -69.38
CA VAL A 41 -40.73 -3.78 -70.69
C VAL A 41 -41.04 -4.94 -71.67
N GLU A 42 -40.20 -6.00 -71.69
CA GLU A 42 -40.47 -7.23 -72.49
C GLU A 42 -41.78 -7.91 -72.09
N ARG A 43 -42.26 -7.75 -70.87
CA ARG A 43 -43.55 -8.26 -70.39
C ARG A 43 -44.71 -7.32 -70.66
N GLY A 44 -44.53 -6.30 -71.51
CA GLY A 44 -45.56 -5.38 -71.96
C GLY A 44 -45.90 -4.21 -71.11
N LEU A 45 -45.05 -3.86 -70.09
CA LEU A 45 -45.27 -2.69 -69.26
C LEU A 45 -44.70 -1.41 -69.97
N PRO A 46 -45.33 -0.26 -69.82
CA PRO A 46 -44.75 1.01 -70.28
C PRO A 46 -43.44 1.28 -69.62
N PRO A 47 -42.40 1.91 -70.26
CA PRO A 47 -41.06 2.11 -69.70
C PRO A 47 -41.03 2.78 -68.34
N ASP A 48 -41.89 3.77 -68.12
CA ASP A 48 -41.97 4.49 -66.85
C ASP A 48 -42.55 3.63 -65.72
N GLU A 49 -43.47 2.73 -66.01
CA GLU A 49 -44.10 1.78 -65.05
C GLU A 49 -43.15 0.62 -64.77
N ALA A 50 -42.45 0.13 -65.79
CA ALA A 50 -41.45 -0.89 -65.70
C ALA A 50 -40.26 -0.43 -64.76
N ARG A 51 -39.80 0.82 -64.92
CA ARG A 51 -38.74 1.39 -64.08
C ARG A 51 -39.19 1.56 -62.62
N ARG A 52 -40.46 1.97 -62.38
CA ARG A 52 -41.03 2.06 -61.04
C ARG A 52 -41.13 0.71 -60.37
N LYS A 53 -41.57 -0.34 -61.11
CA LYS A 53 -41.67 -1.71 -60.62
C LYS A 53 -40.28 -2.31 -60.35
N ALA A 54 -39.30 -2.05 -61.24
CA ALA A 54 -37.91 -2.48 -61.04
C ALA A 54 -37.30 -1.85 -59.83
N LEU A 55 -37.44 -0.53 -59.58
CA LEU A 55 -37.04 0.16 -58.40
C LEU A 55 -37.73 -0.36 -57.13
N ALA A 56 -39.02 -0.65 -57.19
CA ALA A 56 -39.74 -1.21 -56.04
C ALA A 56 -39.33 -2.66 -55.70
N ALA A 57 -38.98 -3.44 -56.72
CA ALA A 57 -38.49 -4.84 -56.54
C ALA A 57 -37.02 -4.91 -56.14
N PHE A 58 -36.20 -3.94 -56.58
CA PHE A 58 -34.82 -3.87 -56.24
C PHE A 58 -34.58 -3.41 -54.78
N GLY A 59 -35.57 -2.71 -54.21
CA GLY A 59 -35.44 -2.14 -52.87
C GLY A 59 -34.61 -0.84 -52.89
N GLY A 60 -34.33 -0.25 -51.72
CA GLY A 60 -33.60 1.01 -51.64
C GLY A 60 -32.16 0.87 -52.11
N VAL A 61 -31.78 1.55 -53.17
CA VAL A 61 -30.42 1.56 -53.76
C VAL A 61 -29.39 1.92 -52.68
N THR A 62 -29.71 2.90 -51.82
CA THR A 62 -28.90 3.30 -50.68
C THR A 62 -28.70 2.17 -49.63
N GLN A 63 -29.66 1.26 -49.49
CA GLN A 63 -29.57 0.13 -48.59
C GLN A 63 -28.60 -0.94 -49.08
N HIS A 64 -28.58 -1.21 -50.38
CA HIS A 64 -27.62 -2.14 -50.99
C HIS A 64 -26.18 -1.55 -51.03
N GLN A 65 -26.05 -0.25 -51.23
CA GLN A 65 -24.77 0.46 -51.12
C GLN A 65 -24.18 0.36 -49.72
N GLU A 66 -25.01 0.49 -48.69
CA GLU A 66 -24.59 0.38 -47.27
C GLU A 66 -24.16 -1.07 -46.94
N VAL A 67 -24.92 -2.08 -47.40
CA VAL A 67 -24.56 -3.50 -47.19
C VAL A 67 -23.26 -3.88 -47.88
N ALA A 68 -23.01 -3.34 -49.07
CA ALA A 68 -21.76 -3.57 -49.80
C ALA A 68 -20.57 -2.84 -49.15
N ARG A 69 -20.78 -1.60 -48.63
CA ARG A 69 -19.77 -0.90 -47.80
C ARG A 69 -19.47 -1.65 -46.52
N GLU A 70 -20.47 -2.22 -45.83
CA GLU A 70 -20.24 -3.05 -44.63
C GLU A 70 -19.40 -4.31 -44.91
N ALA A 71 -19.43 -4.84 -46.14
CA ALA A 71 -18.64 -5.99 -46.56
C ALA A 71 -17.17 -5.68 -46.90
N THR A 72 -16.79 -4.41 -47.03
CA THR A 72 -15.44 -3.98 -47.40
C THR A 72 -14.46 -4.16 -46.26
N PRO A 73 -13.32 -4.88 -46.47
CA PRO A 73 -12.30 -5.00 -45.43
C PRO A 73 -11.76 -3.64 -45.01
N GLY A 74 -11.77 -3.32 -43.69
CA GLY A 74 -11.31 -2.03 -43.17
C GLY A 74 -12.38 -0.97 -42.94
N HIS A 75 -13.59 -1.13 -43.42
CA HIS A 75 -14.71 -0.18 -43.20
C HIS A 75 -15.05 0.03 -41.72
N TRP A 76 -14.82 -0.99 -40.88
CA TRP A 76 -14.99 -0.87 -39.43
C TRP A 76 -14.09 0.16 -38.79
N VAL A 77 -12.85 0.41 -39.32
CA VAL A 77 -11.92 1.44 -38.83
C VAL A 77 -12.45 2.84 -39.10
N ASP A 78 -12.96 3.06 -40.33
CA ASP A 78 -13.54 4.36 -40.71
C ASP A 78 -14.84 4.61 -39.94
N GLN A 79 -15.65 3.60 -39.72
CA GLN A 79 -16.84 3.67 -38.88
C GLN A 79 -16.48 4.03 -37.43
N MET A 80 -15.47 3.36 -36.85
CA MET A 80 -14.98 3.72 -35.50
C MET A 80 -14.49 5.18 -35.43
N GLY A 81 -13.75 5.64 -36.45
CA GLY A 81 -13.31 7.02 -36.56
C GLY A 81 -14.47 8.02 -36.63
N GLN A 82 -15.53 7.69 -37.35
CA GLN A 82 -16.74 8.52 -37.43
C GLN A 82 -17.51 8.52 -36.10
N ASP A 83 -17.66 7.36 -35.46
CA ASP A 83 -18.32 7.22 -34.16
C ASP A 83 -17.57 8.00 -33.06
N PHE A 84 -16.23 7.95 -33.08
CA PHE A 84 -15.39 8.73 -32.16
C PHE A 84 -15.56 10.25 -32.36
N ARG A 85 -15.56 10.73 -33.62
CA ARG A 85 -15.80 12.15 -33.91
C ARG A 85 -17.22 12.59 -33.51
N TYR A 86 -18.19 11.72 -33.73
CA TYR A 86 -19.57 11.96 -33.31
C TYR A 86 -19.67 12.03 -31.77
N ALA A 87 -19.03 11.08 -31.05
CA ALA A 87 -18.98 11.07 -29.60
C ALA A 87 -18.38 12.38 -29.06
N ILE A 88 -17.23 12.82 -29.58
CA ILE A 88 -16.58 14.06 -29.15
C ILE A 88 -17.49 15.29 -29.42
N ARG A 89 -18.14 15.37 -30.59
CA ARG A 89 -19.04 16.49 -30.92
C ARG A 89 -20.24 16.51 -29.96
N THR A 90 -20.75 15.35 -29.62
CA THR A 90 -21.88 15.17 -28.71
C THR A 90 -21.53 15.57 -27.28
N LEU A 91 -20.30 15.24 -26.82
CA LEU A 91 -19.77 15.60 -25.53
C LEU A 91 -19.56 17.12 -25.43
N ARG A 92 -19.01 17.77 -26.47
CA ARG A 92 -18.84 19.23 -26.51
C ARG A 92 -20.16 19.98 -26.46
N ARG A 93 -21.26 19.41 -26.98
CA ARG A 93 -22.61 20.05 -26.91
C ARG A 93 -23.26 19.92 -25.52
N ASN A 94 -22.76 19.04 -24.66
CA ASN A 94 -23.31 18.80 -23.31
C ASN A 94 -22.17 18.73 -22.28
N PRO A 95 -21.50 19.87 -22.01
CA PRO A 95 -20.28 19.88 -21.21
C PRO A 95 -20.51 19.45 -19.76
N GLY A 96 -21.64 19.81 -19.13
CA GLY A 96 -21.95 19.43 -17.76
C GLY A 96 -22.11 17.91 -17.58
N PHE A 97 -22.79 17.24 -18.52
CA PHE A 97 -22.90 15.79 -18.52
C PHE A 97 -21.53 15.13 -18.72
N ALA A 98 -20.79 15.58 -19.73
CA ALA A 98 -19.48 15.03 -20.05
C ALA A 98 -18.52 15.18 -18.86
N ALA A 99 -18.46 16.36 -18.25
CA ALA A 99 -17.64 16.64 -17.09
C ALA A 99 -18.00 15.73 -15.89
N SER A 100 -19.31 15.60 -15.59
CA SER A 100 -19.75 14.74 -14.48
C SER A 100 -19.33 13.27 -14.68
N VAL A 101 -19.53 12.69 -15.86
CA VAL A 101 -19.15 11.31 -16.14
C VAL A 101 -17.63 11.14 -16.15
N ILE A 102 -16.90 12.05 -16.80
CA ILE A 102 -15.45 11.98 -16.92
C ILE A 102 -14.79 12.13 -15.54
N LEU A 103 -15.21 13.08 -14.72
CA LEU A 103 -14.64 13.28 -13.38
C LEU A 103 -14.94 12.10 -12.45
N THR A 104 -16.18 11.58 -12.49
CA THR A 104 -16.59 10.42 -11.70
C THR A 104 -15.73 9.19 -12.05
N LEU A 105 -15.57 8.89 -13.34
CA LEU A 105 -14.76 7.77 -13.80
C LEU A 105 -13.27 8.01 -13.58
N ALA A 106 -12.77 9.23 -13.79
CA ALA A 106 -11.37 9.57 -13.57
C ALA A 106 -10.96 9.40 -12.11
N LEU A 107 -11.84 9.75 -11.17
CA LEU A 107 -11.62 9.52 -9.75
C LEU A 107 -11.50 8.00 -9.45
N GLY A 108 -12.43 7.20 -9.93
CA GLY A 108 -12.42 5.74 -9.74
C GLY A 108 -11.20 5.07 -10.40
N ILE A 109 -10.88 5.42 -11.64
CA ILE A 109 -9.73 4.88 -12.38
C ILE A 109 -8.43 5.34 -11.74
N GLY A 110 -8.31 6.63 -11.38
CA GLY A 110 -7.11 7.19 -10.78
C GLY A 110 -6.78 6.58 -9.43
N ALA A 111 -7.78 6.42 -8.57
CA ALA A 111 -7.62 5.76 -7.28
C ALA A 111 -7.20 4.28 -7.43
N ASN A 112 -7.81 3.54 -8.36
CA ASN A 112 -7.40 2.16 -8.67
C ASN A 112 -5.98 2.09 -9.22
N THR A 113 -5.61 3.00 -10.13
CA THR A 113 -4.25 3.07 -10.68
C THR A 113 -3.22 3.36 -9.58
N ALA A 114 -3.51 4.29 -8.66
CA ALA A 114 -2.61 4.61 -7.55
C ALA A 114 -2.40 3.41 -6.61
N ILE A 115 -3.49 2.79 -6.15
CA ILE A 115 -3.40 1.61 -5.26
C ILE A 115 -2.75 0.42 -5.97
N PHE A 116 -3.10 0.17 -7.25
CA PHE A 116 -2.48 -0.90 -8.00
C PHE A 116 -0.97 -0.65 -8.23
N SER A 117 -0.53 0.59 -8.36
CA SER A 117 0.91 0.91 -8.44
C SER A 117 1.64 0.47 -7.18
N VAL A 118 1.03 0.67 -6.00
CA VAL A 118 1.58 0.21 -4.73
C VAL A 118 1.57 -1.32 -4.65
N VAL A 119 0.45 -1.95 -4.96
CA VAL A 119 0.31 -3.42 -5.00
C VAL A 119 1.34 -4.03 -5.95
N ASN A 120 1.49 -3.46 -7.16
CA ASN A 120 2.47 -3.95 -8.13
C ASN A 120 3.90 -3.78 -7.63
N GLY A 121 4.25 -2.63 -7.06
CA GLY A 121 5.60 -2.35 -6.56
C GLY A 121 5.99 -3.23 -5.38
N VAL A 122 5.05 -3.50 -4.45
CA VAL A 122 5.32 -4.25 -3.21
C VAL A 122 5.11 -5.76 -3.40
N LEU A 123 3.99 -6.18 -4.04
CA LEU A 123 3.58 -7.59 -4.08
C LEU A 123 3.92 -8.29 -5.40
N LEU A 124 3.70 -7.65 -6.56
CA LEU A 124 3.67 -8.34 -7.85
C LEU A 124 4.96 -8.25 -8.63
N ARG A 125 5.75 -7.22 -8.39
CA ARG A 125 7.01 -7.03 -9.10
C ARG A 125 8.07 -7.97 -8.55
N PRO A 126 8.74 -8.81 -9.37
CA PRO A 126 9.81 -9.66 -8.90
C PRO A 126 10.97 -8.83 -8.32
N LEU A 127 11.71 -9.41 -7.40
CA LEU A 127 12.91 -8.77 -6.85
C LEU A 127 13.90 -8.47 -7.99
N PRO A 128 14.59 -7.32 -7.95
CA PRO A 128 15.53 -6.93 -9.00
C PRO A 128 16.89 -7.64 -8.86
N VAL A 129 16.85 -8.95 -8.68
CA VAL A 129 18.00 -9.84 -8.58
C VAL A 129 17.81 -11.01 -9.56
N PRO A 130 18.89 -11.61 -10.08
CA PRO A 130 18.79 -12.79 -10.93
C PRO A 130 18.15 -13.97 -10.18
N ASP A 131 17.23 -14.68 -10.84
CA ASP A 131 16.53 -15.86 -10.31
C ASP A 131 16.03 -15.63 -8.86
N PRO A 132 15.12 -14.69 -8.61
CA PRO A 132 14.73 -14.29 -7.27
C PRO A 132 14.10 -15.43 -6.45
N GLU A 133 13.48 -16.41 -7.09
CA GLU A 133 12.92 -17.61 -6.46
C GLU A 133 13.98 -18.54 -5.87
N ARG A 134 15.24 -18.39 -6.27
CA ARG A 134 16.37 -19.15 -5.74
C ARG A 134 17.05 -18.48 -4.55
N LEU A 135 16.66 -17.24 -4.26
CA LEU A 135 17.18 -16.47 -3.14
C LEU A 135 16.26 -16.66 -1.93
N VAL A 136 16.83 -17.15 -0.84
CA VAL A 136 16.06 -17.47 0.38
C VAL A 136 16.77 -16.96 1.62
N PHE A 137 15.98 -16.67 2.65
CA PHE A 137 16.51 -16.51 3.99
C PHE A 137 16.55 -17.84 4.73
N VAL A 138 17.48 -17.97 5.64
CA VAL A 138 17.53 -19.10 6.56
C VAL A 138 17.38 -18.58 7.98
N GLY A 139 16.36 -19.07 8.66
CA GLY A 139 16.06 -18.77 10.05
C GLY A 139 16.15 -20.01 10.94
N TRP A 140 16.06 -19.80 12.25
CA TRP A 140 15.93 -20.85 13.25
C TRP A 140 14.52 -20.84 13.85
N GLU A 141 13.80 -21.92 13.69
CA GLU A 141 12.49 -22.11 14.28
C GLU A 141 12.64 -22.87 15.61
N PHE A 142 12.32 -22.23 16.70
CA PHE A 142 12.41 -22.79 18.05
C PHE A 142 11.23 -23.73 18.35
N ARG A 143 10.04 -23.31 17.94
CA ARG A 143 8.77 -24.05 18.05
C ARG A 143 7.94 -23.74 16.80
N PRO A 144 6.99 -24.59 16.42
CA PRO A 144 6.15 -24.32 15.23
C PRO A 144 5.60 -22.90 15.19
N GLY A 145 5.89 -22.18 14.12
CA GLY A 145 5.47 -20.79 13.90
C GLY A 145 6.27 -19.73 14.67
N ARG A 146 7.27 -20.10 15.47
CA ARG A 146 8.11 -19.16 16.23
C ARG A 146 9.57 -19.28 15.81
N TRP A 147 10.00 -18.39 14.94
CA TRP A 147 11.34 -18.37 14.36
C TRP A 147 12.06 -17.03 14.62
N ASN A 148 13.36 -17.03 14.46
CA ASN A 148 14.23 -15.86 14.48
C ASN A 148 15.35 -16.04 13.45
N VAL A 149 16.16 -15.03 13.24
CA VAL A 149 17.42 -15.14 12.49
C VAL A 149 18.37 -16.12 13.18
N LEU A 150 19.44 -16.52 12.52
CA LEU A 150 20.38 -17.49 13.08
C LEU A 150 21.28 -16.86 14.15
N SER A 151 21.85 -17.70 15.02
CA SER A 151 23.06 -17.35 15.75
C SER A 151 24.28 -17.56 14.86
N GLN A 152 25.40 -16.95 15.23
CA GLN A 152 26.66 -17.07 14.48
C GLN A 152 27.08 -18.53 14.34
N HIS A 153 26.94 -19.32 15.40
CA HIS A 153 27.21 -20.77 15.41
C HIS A 153 26.34 -21.55 14.44
N LYS A 154 25.05 -21.30 14.46
CA LYS A 154 24.10 -21.99 13.58
C LYS A 154 24.37 -21.64 12.10
N PHE A 155 24.78 -20.39 11.81
CA PHE A 155 25.18 -20.01 10.47
C PHE A 155 26.46 -20.74 10.02
N ASP A 156 27.51 -20.75 10.86
CA ASP A 156 28.79 -21.37 10.53
C ASP A 156 28.65 -22.88 10.38
N TYR A 157 27.87 -23.53 11.26
CA TYR A 157 27.52 -24.95 11.14
C TYR A 157 26.83 -25.25 9.82
N LEU A 158 25.79 -24.47 9.50
CA LEU A 158 25.03 -24.63 8.27
C LEU A 158 25.91 -24.50 7.03
N ARG A 159 26.78 -23.49 7.01
CA ARG A 159 27.71 -23.24 5.90
C ARG A 159 28.65 -24.43 5.66
N ARG A 160 29.10 -25.10 6.72
CA ARG A 160 30.00 -26.24 6.63
C ARG A 160 29.30 -27.58 6.30
N HIS A 161 28.03 -27.73 6.65
CA HIS A 161 27.35 -29.03 6.59
C HIS A 161 26.24 -29.12 5.53
N THR A 162 26.04 -28.08 4.70
CA THR A 162 25.05 -28.13 3.63
C THR A 162 25.66 -27.77 2.28
N SER A 163 25.35 -28.59 1.27
CA SER A 163 25.82 -28.41 -0.12
C SER A 163 24.72 -27.98 -1.08
N GLY A 164 23.51 -27.76 -0.59
CA GLY A 164 22.34 -27.40 -1.40
C GLY A 164 22.30 -25.94 -1.84
N PHE A 165 23.20 -25.10 -1.34
CA PHE A 165 23.36 -23.70 -1.70
C PHE A 165 24.54 -23.50 -2.67
N VAL A 166 24.44 -22.47 -3.51
CA VAL A 166 25.59 -21.91 -4.25
C VAL A 166 26.56 -21.27 -3.26
N GLY A 167 26.00 -20.59 -2.25
CA GLY A 167 26.69 -19.96 -1.15
C GLY A 167 25.69 -19.48 -0.10
N LEU A 168 26.21 -19.22 1.08
CA LEU A 168 25.48 -18.63 2.21
C LEU A 168 26.25 -17.40 2.69
N THR A 169 25.55 -16.28 2.83
CA THR A 169 26.17 -15.01 3.25
C THR A 169 25.35 -14.34 4.35
N THR A 170 26.04 -13.55 5.12
CA THR A 170 25.42 -12.61 6.08
C THR A 170 25.94 -11.20 5.83
N TYR A 171 25.16 -10.23 6.21
CA TYR A 171 25.60 -8.84 6.14
C TYR A 171 25.12 -8.03 7.35
N ARG A 172 25.79 -6.91 7.58
CA ARG A 172 25.43 -5.90 8.56
C ARG A 172 25.50 -4.52 7.91
N THR A 173 24.57 -3.64 8.25
CA THR A 173 24.61 -2.25 7.80
C THR A 173 25.40 -1.41 8.80
N ALA A 174 26.18 -0.45 8.29
CA ALA A 174 26.89 0.54 9.10
C ALA A 174 26.81 1.89 8.40
N GLU A 175 26.51 2.94 9.14
CA GLU A 175 26.58 4.31 8.65
C GLU A 175 27.83 4.98 9.24
N ARG A 176 28.67 5.53 8.37
CA ARG A 176 29.89 6.24 8.75
C ARG A 176 30.14 7.39 7.80
N GLU A 177 30.98 8.30 8.21
CA GLU A 177 31.39 9.44 7.42
C GLU A 177 32.33 9.01 6.30
N LEU A 178 32.06 9.52 5.09
CA LEU A 178 32.93 9.42 3.92
C LEU A 178 33.58 10.78 3.67
N GLY A 179 34.91 10.81 3.62
CA GLY A 179 35.71 12.02 3.44
C GLY A 179 36.43 12.45 4.71
N ASP A 180 37.12 13.63 4.61
CA ASP A 180 37.81 14.25 5.74
C ASP A 180 36.85 15.19 6.51
N GLU A 181 37.21 15.58 7.74
CA GLU A 181 36.33 16.28 8.70
C GLU A 181 35.57 17.50 8.15
N ALA A 182 36.12 18.21 7.17
CA ALA A 182 35.51 19.43 6.63
C ALA A 182 34.36 19.16 5.65
N ASP A 183 34.43 18.05 4.87
CA ASP A 183 33.47 17.67 3.82
C ASP A 183 32.85 16.30 4.06
N ALA A 184 32.83 15.84 5.30
CA ALA A 184 32.36 14.52 5.66
C ALA A 184 30.86 14.36 5.39
N ARG A 185 30.53 13.36 4.58
CA ARG A 185 29.16 12.95 4.24
C ARG A 185 28.85 11.62 4.90
N LEU A 186 27.71 11.52 5.55
CA LEU A 186 27.24 10.24 6.09
C LEU A 186 26.87 9.29 4.95
N VAL A 187 27.47 8.10 4.93
CA VAL A 187 27.29 7.07 3.91
C VAL A 187 26.96 5.74 4.60
N ARG A 188 25.92 5.10 4.11
CA ARG A 188 25.54 3.76 4.59
C ARG A 188 26.26 2.70 3.78
N ALA A 189 27.13 1.95 4.43
CA ALA A 189 27.77 0.77 3.87
C ALA A 189 27.12 -0.53 4.36
N VAL A 190 27.21 -1.54 3.52
CA VAL A 190 26.96 -2.92 3.88
C VAL A 190 28.30 -3.59 4.10
N ARG A 191 28.46 -4.18 5.28
CA ARG A 191 29.58 -5.06 5.62
C ARG A 191 29.17 -6.49 5.28
N ALA A 192 29.72 -7.04 4.21
CA ALA A 192 29.29 -8.31 3.62
C ALA A 192 30.32 -9.42 3.92
N SER A 193 29.83 -10.60 4.32
CA SER A 193 30.67 -11.79 4.48
C SER A 193 31.00 -12.44 3.14
N GLU A 194 31.89 -13.43 3.15
CA GLU A 194 32.23 -14.26 1.99
C GLU A 194 30.95 -14.75 1.25
N ASP A 195 31.03 -14.97 -0.05
CA ASP A 195 29.92 -15.37 -0.95
C ASP A 195 28.83 -14.31 -1.20
N PHE A 196 28.97 -13.08 -0.72
CA PHE A 196 27.92 -12.05 -0.87
C PHE A 196 27.54 -11.81 -2.33
N PHE A 197 28.49 -11.49 -3.21
CA PHE A 197 28.19 -11.22 -4.62
C PHE A 197 27.67 -12.43 -5.37
N PRO A 198 28.24 -13.64 -5.23
CA PRO A 198 27.67 -14.87 -5.79
C PRO A 198 26.26 -15.16 -5.32
N VAL A 199 25.96 -14.95 -4.02
CA VAL A 199 24.65 -15.19 -3.44
C VAL A 199 23.62 -14.17 -3.96
N ILE A 200 23.95 -12.88 -3.97
CA ILE A 200 23.05 -11.86 -4.54
C ILE A 200 22.96 -11.98 -6.07
N GLY A 201 23.98 -12.54 -6.71
CA GLY A 201 24.00 -12.74 -8.16
C GLY A 201 24.25 -11.45 -8.95
N ILE A 202 24.95 -10.50 -8.36
CA ILE A 202 25.24 -9.20 -8.98
C ILE A 202 26.76 -8.99 -9.01
N GLU A 203 27.29 -8.73 -10.18
CA GLU A 203 28.69 -8.37 -10.39
C GLU A 203 28.85 -6.85 -10.53
N PRO A 204 29.98 -6.29 -10.08
CA PRO A 204 30.31 -4.89 -10.34
C PRO A 204 30.36 -4.60 -11.85
N MET A 205 29.80 -3.47 -12.27
CA MET A 205 29.83 -3.01 -13.66
C MET A 205 31.18 -2.39 -14.08
N LEU A 206 31.97 -1.99 -13.08
CA LEU A 206 33.32 -1.45 -13.27
C LEU A 206 34.22 -2.01 -12.18
N GLY A 207 35.43 -2.40 -12.53
CA GLY A 207 36.35 -3.04 -11.59
C GLY A 207 35.97 -4.49 -11.27
N ARG A 208 36.07 -4.88 -9.98
CA ARG A 208 35.84 -6.24 -9.51
C ARG A 208 35.13 -6.27 -8.15
N GLY A 209 34.63 -7.43 -7.77
CA GLY A 209 34.22 -7.74 -6.39
C GLY A 209 35.41 -8.00 -5.48
N PHE A 210 35.13 -8.51 -4.28
CA PHE A 210 36.17 -8.84 -3.31
C PHE A 210 36.79 -10.23 -3.59
N THR A 211 38.07 -10.35 -3.27
CA THR A 211 38.76 -11.63 -3.29
C THR A 211 38.58 -12.38 -1.98
N PRO A 212 38.77 -13.71 -1.94
CA PRO A 212 38.71 -14.50 -0.71
C PRO A 212 39.64 -13.96 0.39
N ASP A 213 40.85 -13.49 0.00
CA ASP A 213 41.82 -12.96 0.95
C ASP A 213 41.36 -11.63 1.58
N GLU A 214 40.69 -10.79 0.80
CA GLU A 214 40.08 -9.54 1.29
C GLU A 214 38.96 -9.79 2.32
N TYR A 215 38.19 -10.85 2.16
CA TYR A 215 37.20 -11.26 3.17
C TYR A 215 37.82 -11.81 4.46
N ARG A 216 39.04 -12.37 4.37
CA ARG A 216 39.77 -12.96 5.50
C ARG A 216 40.68 -11.96 6.21
N ALA A 217 40.92 -10.82 5.62
CA ALA A 217 41.73 -9.78 6.21
C ALA A 217 41.08 -9.24 7.50
N VAL A 218 41.89 -9.02 8.53
CA VAL A 218 41.41 -8.48 9.82
C VAL A 218 40.87 -7.05 9.64
N ASN A 219 41.57 -6.26 8.82
CA ASN A 219 41.18 -4.90 8.48
C ASN A 219 41.15 -4.80 6.94
N PRO A 220 40.07 -5.22 6.30
CA PRO A 220 39.99 -5.08 4.86
C PRO A 220 39.91 -3.61 4.49
N ASP A 221 40.76 -3.20 3.56
CA ASP A 221 40.95 -1.82 3.09
C ASP A 221 40.39 -1.59 1.69
N VAL A 222 39.39 -2.38 1.28
CA VAL A 222 38.76 -2.30 -0.04
C VAL A 222 37.26 -2.01 0.04
N ALA A 223 36.74 -1.29 -0.95
CA ALA A 223 35.34 -0.93 -1.04
C ALA A 223 34.82 -1.03 -2.48
N VAL A 224 33.53 -1.38 -2.60
CA VAL A 224 32.76 -1.34 -3.85
C VAL A 224 31.68 -0.30 -3.70
N LEU A 225 31.63 0.70 -4.58
CA LEU A 225 30.68 1.81 -4.53
C LEU A 225 29.36 1.45 -5.22
N SER A 226 28.25 2.04 -4.78
CA SER A 226 27.04 2.04 -5.59
C SER A 226 27.16 3.02 -6.77
N ASP A 227 26.39 2.80 -7.84
CA ASP A 227 26.31 3.76 -8.97
C ASP A 227 25.88 5.16 -8.50
N ALA A 228 24.98 5.23 -7.53
CA ALA A 228 24.48 6.49 -6.98
C ALA A 228 25.60 7.27 -6.27
N LEU A 229 26.37 6.62 -5.41
CA LEU A 229 27.51 7.26 -4.73
C LEU A 229 28.60 7.64 -5.72
N TRP A 230 28.92 6.76 -6.67
CA TRP A 230 29.92 7.02 -7.70
C TRP A 230 29.59 8.27 -8.53
N ARG A 231 28.32 8.45 -8.92
CA ARG A 231 27.88 9.63 -9.66
C ARG A 231 27.84 10.89 -8.80
N SER A 232 27.31 10.79 -7.59
CA SER A 232 27.06 11.97 -6.75
C SER A 232 28.32 12.52 -6.10
N ALA A 233 29.23 11.65 -5.64
CA ALA A 233 30.44 12.05 -4.92
C ALA A 233 31.70 12.05 -5.79
N PHE A 234 31.71 11.25 -6.87
CA PHE A 234 32.91 11.08 -7.72
C PHE A 234 32.67 11.46 -9.19
N GLY A 235 31.53 12.13 -9.52
CA GLY A 235 31.25 12.63 -10.86
C GLY A 235 31.19 11.57 -11.97
N ALA A 236 30.96 10.31 -11.63
CA ALA A 236 31.01 9.17 -12.54
C ALA A 236 32.40 8.97 -13.22
N ASP A 237 33.47 9.42 -12.58
CA ASP A 237 34.82 9.24 -13.09
C ASP A 237 35.25 7.78 -12.96
N ARG A 238 35.72 7.19 -14.08
CA ARG A 238 36.25 5.82 -14.10
C ARG A 238 37.58 5.66 -13.39
N ALA A 239 38.33 6.75 -13.21
CA ALA A 239 39.56 6.77 -12.46
C ALA A 239 39.35 6.57 -10.94
N VAL A 240 38.11 6.42 -10.49
CA VAL A 240 37.81 6.09 -9.08
C VAL A 240 38.35 4.71 -8.68
N ILE A 241 38.48 3.77 -9.60
CA ILE A 241 39.10 2.46 -9.34
C ILE A 241 40.58 2.63 -8.96
N GLY A 242 40.97 2.09 -7.80
CA GLY A 242 42.31 2.23 -7.23
C GLY A 242 42.46 3.48 -6.37
N ARG A 243 41.46 4.40 -6.34
CA ARG A 243 41.49 5.59 -5.51
C ARG A 243 41.26 5.22 -4.04
N GLN A 244 42.00 5.82 -3.15
CA GLN A 244 41.75 5.73 -1.70
C GLN A 244 40.69 6.74 -1.28
N ILE A 245 39.74 6.27 -0.47
CA ILE A 245 38.67 7.03 0.18
C ILE A 245 38.72 6.79 1.68
N ARG A 246 38.39 7.77 2.49
CA ARG A 246 38.29 7.60 3.96
C ARG A 246 36.85 7.34 4.34
N TYR A 247 36.58 6.23 5.02
CA TYR A 247 35.27 5.87 5.51
C TYR A 247 35.35 5.51 6.99
N GLY A 248 34.74 6.32 7.83
CA GLY A 248 34.84 6.20 9.28
C GLY A 248 36.28 6.37 9.80
N GLY A 249 37.06 7.27 9.19
CA GLY A 249 38.46 7.50 9.52
C GLY A 249 39.43 6.48 8.93
N THR A 250 38.98 5.32 8.45
CA THR A 250 39.80 4.25 7.86
C THR A 250 39.93 4.43 6.35
N PRO A 251 41.16 4.31 5.79
CA PRO A 251 41.33 4.35 4.33
C PRO A 251 40.82 3.06 3.67
N TYR A 252 40.07 3.20 2.56
CA TYR A 252 39.62 2.11 1.73
C TYR A 252 39.99 2.37 0.26
N THR A 253 40.48 1.35 -0.43
CA THR A 253 40.72 1.40 -1.87
C THR A 253 39.45 0.99 -2.64
N VAL A 254 38.99 1.82 -3.52
CA VAL A 254 37.83 1.50 -4.38
C VAL A 254 38.24 0.46 -5.40
N VAL A 255 37.68 -0.75 -5.35
CA VAL A 255 37.99 -1.87 -6.28
C VAL A 255 36.88 -2.12 -7.29
N GLY A 256 35.69 -1.57 -7.10
CA GLY A 256 34.58 -1.77 -8.02
C GLY A 256 33.45 -0.75 -7.86
N VAL A 257 32.55 -0.72 -8.87
CA VAL A 257 31.31 0.05 -8.87
C VAL A 257 30.16 -0.88 -9.25
N LEU A 258 29.10 -0.89 -8.47
CA LEU A 258 27.92 -1.71 -8.68
C LEU A 258 27.00 -1.12 -9.77
N PRO A 259 26.25 -1.94 -10.48
CA PRO A 259 25.29 -1.44 -11.46
C PRO A 259 24.15 -0.65 -10.79
N PRO A 260 23.47 0.27 -11.50
CA PRO A 260 22.35 1.05 -10.97
C PRO A 260 21.14 0.19 -10.56
N THR A 261 21.12 -1.06 -11.01
CA THR A 261 20.11 -2.07 -10.63
C THR A 261 20.41 -2.78 -9.32
N PHE A 262 21.58 -2.55 -8.73
CA PHE A 262 21.96 -3.21 -7.48
C PHE A 262 20.98 -2.87 -6.35
N ARG A 263 20.46 -3.90 -5.72
CA ARG A 263 19.59 -3.82 -4.54
C ARG A 263 19.91 -4.98 -3.62
N ILE A 264 19.82 -4.73 -2.33
CA ILE A 264 19.81 -5.78 -1.34
C ILE A 264 18.37 -5.99 -0.93
N PRO A 265 17.80 -7.17 -1.13
CA PRO A 265 16.44 -7.45 -0.71
C PRO A 265 16.24 -7.17 0.79
N GLY A 266 15.14 -6.47 1.10
CA GLY A 266 14.83 -6.08 2.48
C GLY A 266 15.45 -4.75 2.95
N LEU A 267 16.33 -4.15 2.16
CA LEU A 267 16.80 -2.79 2.41
C LEU A 267 16.17 -1.81 1.42
N PRO A 268 15.92 -0.55 1.82
CA PRO A 268 15.48 0.49 0.89
C PRO A 268 16.46 0.65 -0.28
N ALA A 269 15.95 0.83 -1.49
CA ALA A 269 16.71 0.75 -2.73
C ALA A 269 17.92 1.71 -2.82
N ARG A 270 17.82 2.87 -2.18
CA ARG A 270 18.88 3.88 -2.16
C ARG A 270 19.64 3.94 -0.83
N SER A 271 19.36 3.01 0.08
CA SER A 271 19.97 3.05 1.41
C SER A 271 21.40 2.51 1.44
N VAL A 272 21.82 1.76 0.42
CA VAL A 272 23.17 1.17 0.35
C VAL A 272 23.99 1.94 -0.64
N GLU A 273 24.97 2.67 -0.14
CA GLU A 273 25.85 3.50 -0.96
C GLU A 273 27.20 2.82 -1.22
N MET A 274 27.61 1.89 -0.36
CA MET A 274 28.88 1.18 -0.46
C MET A 274 28.79 -0.23 0.12
N VAL A 275 29.61 -1.13 -0.38
CA VAL A 275 29.81 -2.48 0.18
C VAL A 275 31.29 -2.60 0.59
N VAL A 276 31.55 -3.12 1.79
CA VAL A 276 32.88 -3.43 2.27
C VAL A 276 32.95 -4.87 2.77
N PRO A 277 34.07 -5.57 2.66
CA PRO A 277 34.16 -6.94 3.14
C PRO A 277 34.16 -6.97 4.67
N TYR A 278 33.62 -8.07 5.20
CA TYR A 278 33.50 -8.32 6.61
C TYR A 278 34.06 -9.70 6.94
N LEU A 279 35.11 -9.73 7.78
CA LEU A 279 35.59 -10.98 8.31
C LEU A 279 34.59 -11.55 9.32
N PHE A 280 33.91 -12.60 8.90
CA PHE A 280 33.02 -13.34 9.77
C PHE A 280 33.84 -14.31 10.63
N ARG A 281 33.91 -14.05 11.91
CA ARG A 281 34.48 -14.94 12.92
C ARG A 281 33.34 -15.31 13.88
N PRO A 282 32.89 -16.57 13.88
CA PRO A 282 31.88 -17.01 14.85
C PRO A 282 32.51 -16.98 16.26
N ASP A 283 31.84 -16.27 17.15
CA ASP A 283 32.17 -16.31 18.56
C ASP A 283 31.63 -17.63 19.17
N PRO A 284 32.48 -18.50 19.69
CA PRO A 284 32.03 -19.76 20.25
C PRO A 284 31.15 -19.62 21.50
N THR A 285 31.10 -18.47 22.10
CA THR A 285 30.30 -18.19 23.28
C THR A 285 28.98 -17.46 22.98
N ASP A 286 28.85 -16.85 21.77
CA ASP A 286 27.68 -16.06 21.39
C ASP A 286 26.59 -16.92 20.74
N ASN A 287 25.56 -17.26 21.48
CA ASN A 287 24.35 -17.92 20.99
C ASN A 287 23.21 -16.91 20.66
N SER A 288 23.49 -15.63 20.60
CA SER A 288 22.49 -14.61 20.25
C SER A 288 22.00 -14.77 18.80
N HIS A 289 20.68 -14.66 18.62
CA HIS A 289 20.04 -14.78 17.30
C HIS A 289 19.98 -13.41 16.64
N ASN A 290 21.12 -12.97 16.10
CA ASN A 290 21.32 -11.63 15.50
C ASN A 290 21.93 -11.68 14.09
N THR A 291 22.05 -12.88 13.49
CA THR A 291 22.72 -13.07 12.19
C THR A 291 21.70 -13.33 11.10
N LEU A 292 21.42 -12.35 10.26
CA LEU A 292 20.58 -12.48 9.08
C LEU A 292 21.35 -13.25 8.00
N VAL A 293 20.84 -14.39 7.58
CA VAL A 293 21.50 -15.27 6.61
C VAL A 293 20.68 -15.35 5.33
N ILE A 294 21.33 -15.09 4.22
CA ILE A 294 20.79 -15.25 2.87
C ILE A 294 21.54 -16.36 2.16
N GLY A 295 20.81 -17.21 1.46
CA GLY A 295 21.36 -18.27 0.65
C GLY A 295 20.78 -18.27 -0.76
N ARG A 296 21.59 -18.71 -1.73
CA ARG A 296 21.12 -18.97 -3.09
C ARG A 296 21.08 -20.48 -3.33
N LEU A 297 19.91 -20.99 -3.69
CA LEU A 297 19.72 -22.39 -4.04
C LEU A 297 20.51 -22.72 -5.32
N ARG A 298 21.08 -23.90 -5.36
CA ARG A 298 21.67 -24.44 -6.58
C ARG A 298 20.57 -24.73 -7.61
N ALA A 299 20.89 -24.58 -8.90
CA ALA A 299 19.93 -24.79 -9.99
C ALA A 299 19.41 -26.24 -10.10
N ASP A 300 20.21 -27.20 -9.62
CA ASP A 300 19.91 -28.63 -9.60
C ASP A 300 19.13 -29.08 -8.34
N ARG A 301 18.72 -28.16 -7.46
CA ARG A 301 18.02 -28.44 -6.22
C ARG A 301 16.68 -27.72 -6.13
N THR A 302 15.69 -28.41 -5.59
CA THR A 302 14.39 -27.81 -5.26
C THR A 302 14.36 -27.33 -3.80
N ALA A 303 13.48 -26.38 -3.49
CA ALA A 303 13.26 -25.94 -2.11
C ALA A 303 12.87 -27.10 -1.18
N ALA A 304 12.11 -28.08 -1.66
CA ALA A 304 11.70 -29.25 -0.89
C ALA A 304 12.90 -30.16 -0.54
N GLN A 305 13.81 -30.37 -1.51
CA GLN A 305 15.04 -31.16 -1.25
C GLN A 305 15.93 -30.46 -0.23
N LEU A 306 16.08 -29.13 -0.38
CA LEU A 306 16.87 -28.35 0.56
C LEU A 306 16.23 -28.35 1.96
N ALA A 307 14.92 -28.27 2.07
CA ALA A 307 14.23 -28.36 3.36
C ALA A 307 14.50 -29.71 4.07
N ALA A 308 14.61 -30.80 3.30
CA ALA A 308 15.00 -32.11 3.84
C ALA A 308 16.46 -32.14 4.32
N ASP A 309 17.38 -31.53 3.52
CA ASP A 309 18.81 -31.41 3.90
C ASP A 309 18.95 -30.56 5.18
N LEU A 310 18.20 -29.42 5.28
CA LEU A 310 18.15 -28.60 6.48
C LEU A 310 17.58 -29.35 7.69
N GLY A 311 16.59 -30.23 7.46
CA GLY A 311 16.06 -31.12 8.50
C GLY A 311 17.13 -32.06 9.05
N ALA A 312 17.96 -32.64 8.17
CA ALA A 312 19.10 -33.48 8.57
C ALA A 312 20.16 -32.68 9.34
N ALA A 313 20.55 -31.51 8.80
CA ALA A 313 21.49 -30.59 9.46
C ALA A 313 20.98 -30.14 10.84
N SER A 314 19.66 -29.90 10.98
CA SER A 314 19.04 -29.54 12.27
C SER A 314 19.16 -30.64 13.31
N ARG A 315 18.95 -31.93 12.91
CA ARG A 315 19.12 -33.07 13.81
C ARG A 315 20.56 -33.25 14.23
N ALA A 316 21.49 -33.14 13.27
CA ALA A 316 22.91 -33.26 13.55
C ALA A 316 23.38 -32.14 14.48
N PHE A 317 22.99 -30.87 14.20
CA PHE A 317 23.31 -29.72 15.06
C PHE A 317 22.82 -29.95 16.50
N ARG A 318 21.58 -30.41 16.71
CA ARG A 318 21.05 -30.68 18.05
C ARG A 318 21.80 -31.77 18.77
N THR A 319 22.28 -32.81 18.04
CA THR A 319 23.05 -33.88 18.62
C THR A 319 24.46 -33.44 19.01
N GLU A 320 25.11 -32.64 18.18
CA GLU A 320 26.48 -32.15 18.41
C GLU A 320 26.52 -30.95 19.35
N HIS A 321 25.46 -30.15 19.40
CA HIS A 321 25.35 -28.94 20.21
C HIS A 321 24.02 -28.90 20.98
N PRO A 322 23.77 -29.83 21.90
CA PRO A 322 22.52 -29.91 22.65
C PRO A 322 22.26 -28.68 23.52
N ASP A 323 23.34 -27.97 23.85
CA ASP A 323 23.36 -26.73 24.63
C ASP A 323 23.00 -25.47 23.84
N LEU A 324 23.07 -25.53 22.50
CA LEU A 324 22.78 -24.38 21.63
C LEU A 324 21.45 -24.50 20.88
N ALA A 325 20.69 -25.58 21.12
CA ALA A 325 19.46 -25.84 20.41
C ALA A 325 18.41 -26.50 21.34
N THR A 326 17.17 -26.03 21.21
CA THR A 326 16.00 -26.69 21.81
C THR A 326 15.73 -28.06 21.14
N GLU A 327 15.06 -28.98 21.82
CA GLU A 327 14.69 -30.27 21.25
C GLU A 327 13.92 -30.20 19.93
N THR A 328 13.11 -29.16 19.77
CA THR A 328 12.29 -28.92 18.56
C THR A 328 12.93 -27.94 17.56
N GLY A 329 14.08 -27.36 17.92
CA GLY A 329 14.75 -26.35 17.11
C GLY A 329 15.17 -26.85 15.73
N ARG A 330 14.92 -26.10 14.68
CA ARG A 330 15.28 -26.47 13.31
C ARG A 330 15.59 -25.27 12.41
N TYR A 331 16.44 -25.50 11.43
CA TYR A 331 16.60 -24.55 10.32
C TYR A 331 15.32 -24.47 9.50
N ARG A 332 14.92 -23.27 9.13
CA ARG A 332 13.75 -22.99 8.30
C ARG A 332 14.15 -22.15 7.11
N LEU A 333 13.67 -22.53 5.92
CA LEU A 333 13.71 -21.68 4.74
C LEU A 333 12.56 -20.67 4.81
N LEU A 334 12.86 -19.44 4.51
CA LEU A 334 11.93 -18.33 4.50
C LEU A 334 12.06 -17.63 3.14
N GLY A 335 10.94 -17.47 2.46
CA GLY A 335 10.89 -16.65 1.26
C GLY A 335 11.08 -15.16 1.60
N PHE A 336 11.49 -14.37 0.61
CA PHE A 336 11.54 -12.92 0.78
C PHE A 336 10.17 -12.33 1.12
N ASP A 337 9.12 -12.86 0.49
CA ASP A 337 7.75 -12.44 0.70
C ASP A 337 7.33 -12.67 2.15
N GLU A 338 7.66 -13.82 2.72
CA GLU A 338 7.33 -14.19 4.10
C GLU A 338 7.95 -13.22 5.14
N ILE A 339 9.13 -12.67 4.86
CA ILE A 339 9.81 -11.76 5.80
C ILE A 339 9.37 -10.31 5.65
N TYR A 340 9.23 -9.83 4.41
CA TYR A 340 9.07 -8.40 4.15
C TYR A 340 7.70 -8.01 3.60
N VAL A 341 6.95 -8.95 3.00
CA VAL A 341 5.74 -8.67 2.24
C VAL A 341 4.48 -9.13 2.95
N ASP A 342 4.49 -10.31 3.59
CA ASP A 342 3.32 -10.94 4.21
C ASP A 342 2.55 -10.02 5.15
N ARG A 343 3.28 -9.17 5.88
CA ARG A 343 2.68 -8.17 6.78
C ARG A 343 1.74 -7.22 6.04
N TYR A 344 2.13 -6.79 4.83
CA TYR A 344 1.41 -5.79 4.04
C TYR A 344 0.44 -6.41 3.03
N GLU A 345 0.60 -7.69 2.69
CA GLU A 345 -0.15 -8.36 1.63
C GLU A 345 -1.66 -8.23 1.83
N ARG A 346 -2.14 -8.62 2.99
CA ARG A 346 -3.58 -8.59 3.31
C ARG A 346 -4.15 -7.18 3.23
N THR A 347 -3.44 -6.20 3.76
CA THR A 347 -3.82 -4.78 3.73
C THR A 347 -3.91 -4.24 2.31
N LEU A 348 -2.93 -4.54 1.48
CA LEU A 348 -2.89 -4.06 0.10
C LEU A 348 -4.00 -4.68 -0.75
N TRP A 349 -4.29 -5.97 -0.60
CA TRP A 349 -5.43 -6.61 -1.27
C TRP A 349 -6.77 -6.05 -0.79
N MET A 350 -6.91 -5.77 0.49
CA MET A 350 -8.10 -5.12 1.05
C MET A 350 -8.30 -3.71 0.47
N LEU A 351 -7.25 -2.90 0.40
CA LEU A 351 -7.31 -1.55 -0.18
C LEU A 351 -7.64 -1.60 -1.68
N LEU A 352 -7.09 -2.57 -2.42
CA LEU A 352 -7.42 -2.78 -3.83
C LEU A 352 -8.89 -3.17 -4.02
N GLY A 353 -9.41 -4.04 -3.16
CA GLY A 353 -10.85 -4.37 -3.14
C GLY A 353 -11.73 -3.17 -2.82
N ALA A 354 -11.34 -2.37 -1.83
CA ALA A 354 -12.07 -1.17 -1.43
C ALA A 354 -12.15 -0.12 -2.56
N VAL A 355 -11.01 0.15 -3.21
CA VAL A 355 -11.00 1.10 -4.34
C VAL A 355 -11.71 0.52 -5.57
N GLY A 356 -11.75 -0.80 -5.72
CA GLY A 356 -12.57 -1.51 -6.71
C GLY A 356 -14.06 -1.23 -6.51
N PHE A 357 -14.57 -1.20 -5.27
CA PHE A 357 -15.95 -0.79 -4.99
C PHE A 357 -16.21 0.67 -5.37
N VAL A 358 -15.26 1.58 -5.11
CA VAL A 358 -15.38 2.99 -5.57
C VAL A 358 -15.51 3.07 -7.08
N LEU A 359 -14.73 2.27 -7.84
CA LEU A 359 -14.85 2.20 -9.30
C LEU A 359 -16.19 1.65 -9.75
N LEU A 360 -16.69 0.61 -9.09
CA LEU A 360 -18.02 0.04 -9.40
C LEU A 360 -19.14 1.06 -9.16
N ILE A 361 -19.07 1.84 -8.08
CA ILE A 361 -20.01 2.96 -7.82
C ILE A 361 -19.88 4.02 -8.93
N ALA A 362 -18.65 4.38 -9.30
CA ALA A 362 -18.39 5.35 -10.38
C ALA A 362 -18.94 4.87 -11.71
N ALA A 363 -18.74 3.58 -12.04
CA ALA A 363 -19.27 2.96 -13.25
C ALA A 363 -20.80 2.90 -13.26
N ALA A 364 -21.42 2.57 -12.13
CA ALA A 364 -22.89 2.56 -11.99
C ALA A 364 -23.47 3.97 -12.14
N ASN A 365 -22.83 4.99 -11.59
CA ASN A 365 -23.20 6.41 -11.78
C ASN A 365 -23.12 6.81 -13.26
N ALA A 366 -22.02 6.47 -13.94
CA ALA A 366 -21.88 6.73 -15.37
C ALA A 366 -22.97 6.05 -16.18
N ALA A 367 -23.27 4.78 -15.85
CA ALA A 367 -24.36 4.01 -16.47
C ALA A 367 -25.73 4.68 -16.24
N ASN A 368 -26.03 5.13 -15.03
CA ASN A 368 -27.27 5.83 -14.68
C ASN A 368 -27.44 7.13 -15.48
N LEU A 369 -26.37 7.92 -15.62
CA LEU A 369 -26.38 9.17 -16.41
C LEU A 369 -26.57 8.88 -17.90
N LEU A 370 -25.95 7.82 -18.45
CA LEU A 370 -26.12 7.43 -19.85
C LEU A 370 -27.51 6.87 -20.14
N LEU A 371 -28.06 6.05 -19.24
CA LEU A 371 -29.44 5.55 -19.33
C LEU A 371 -30.47 6.70 -19.29
N GLY A 372 -30.21 7.73 -18.47
CA GLY A 372 -31.00 8.96 -18.47
C GLY A 372 -31.02 9.64 -19.83
N ARG A 373 -29.83 9.75 -20.43
CA ARG A 373 -29.66 10.40 -21.74
C ARG A 373 -30.22 9.57 -22.92
N ALA A 374 -30.05 8.25 -22.89
CA ALA A 374 -30.59 7.35 -23.92
C ALA A 374 -32.11 7.51 -24.05
N ALA A 375 -32.81 7.71 -22.95
CA ALA A 375 -34.26 7.91 -22.94
C ALA A 375 -34.72 9.26 -23.56
N THR A 376 -33.86 10.31 -23.49
CA THR A 376 -34.17 11.59 -24.21
C THR A 376 -33.88 11.51 -25.70
N ARG A 377 -33.09 10.53 -26.14
CA ARG A 377 -32.72 10.24 -27.54
C ARG A 377 -33.57 9.14 -28.18
N GLU A 378 -34.58 8.65 -27.48
CA GLU A 378 -35.42 7.56 -27.98
C GLU A 378 -36.03 7.88 -29.37
N ARG A 379 -36.45 9.13 -29.58
CA ARG A 379 -36.93 9.61 -30.90
C ARG A 379 -35.84 9.55 -31.97
N GLU A 380 -34.60 9.96 -31.66
CA GLU A 380 -33.47 9.90 -32.58
C GLU A 380 -33.12 8.47 -32.97
N ILE A 381 -33.11 7.55 -31.98
CA ILE A 381 -32.85 6.13 -32.19
C ILE A 381 -33.97 5.49 -33.04
N MET A 382 -35.24 5.84 -32.77
CA MET A 382 -36.39 5.37 -33.57
C MET A 382 -36.32 5.85 -35.03
N VAL A 383 -35.97 7.11 -35.26
CA VAL A 383 -35.81 7.66 -36.61
C VAL A 383 -34.69 6.92 -37.36
N ARG A 384 -33.56 6.65 -36.70
CA ARG A 384 -32.45 5.89 -37.30
C ARG A 384 -32.88 4.45 -37.62
N ALA A 385 -33.59 3.80 -36.71
CA ALA A 385 -34.09 2.45 -36.92
C ALA A 385 -35.13 2.42 -38.10
N ALA A 386 -35.99 3.47 -38.19
CA ALA A 386 -36.92 3.59 -39.30
C ALA A 386 -36.22 3.88 -40.65
N LEU A 387 -35.06 4.51 -40.62
CA LEU A 387 -34.21 4.76 -41.79
C LEU A 387 -33.33 3.54 -42.16
N GLY A 388 -33.48 2.39 -41.45
CA GLY A 388 -32.80 1.15 -41.78
C GLY A 388 -31.52 0.84 -41.02
N ALA A 389 -31.16 1.62 -39.96
CA ALA A 389 -30.00 1.32 -39.15
C ALA A 389 -30.15 -0.04 -38.43
N SER A 390 -29.18 -0.94 -38.59
CA SER A 390 -29.18 -2.24 -37.94
C SER A 390 -29.04 -2.12 -36.42
N ARG A 391 -29.62 -3.04 -35.65
CA ARG A 391 -29.49 -3.07 -34.17
C ARG A 391 -28.03 -3.11 -33.73
N ARG A 392 -27.20 -3.89 -34.43
CA ARG A 392 -25.75 -3.97 -34.18
C ARG A 392 -25.11 -2.59 -34.29
N ARG A 393 -25.50 -1.80 -35.30
CA ARG A 393 -24.95 -0.45 -35.53
C ARG A 393 -25.25 0.53 -34.36
N ILE A 394 -26.49 0.49 -33.87
CA ILE A 394 -26.93 1.29 -32.74
C ILE A 394 -26.16 0.91 -31.46
N VAL A 395 -26.00 -0.40 -31.21
CA VAL A 395 -25.23 -0.91 -30.05
C VAL A 395 -23.75 -0.49 -30.14
N LEU A 396 -23.11 -0.68 -31.31
CA LEU A 396 -21.72 -0.27 -31.52
C LEU A 396 -21.50 1.23 -31.33
N GLN A 397 -22.46 2.06 -31.75
CA GLN A 397 -22.40 3.50 -31.56
C GLN A 397 -22.50 3.87 -30.05
N LEU A 398 -23.40 3.25 -29.30
CA LEU A 398 -23.50 3.49 -27.83
C LEU A 398 -22.26 3.00 -27.09
N LEU A 399 -21.69 1.86 -27.53
CA LEU A 399 -20.43 1.36 -27.03
C LEU A 399 -19.28 2.33 -27.31
N SER A 400 -19.21 2.85 -28.53
CA SER A 400 -18.15 3.83 -28.89
C SER A 400 -18.22 5.13 -28.10
N GLU A 401 -19.44 5.62 -27.81
CA GLU A 401 -19.64 6.78 -26.90
C GLU A 401 -19.13 6.45 -25.49
N GLY A 402 -19.44 5.25 -24.98
CA GLY A 402 -18.99 4.77 -23.68
C GLY A 402 -17.47 4.63 -23.59
N VAL A 403 -16.87 3.97 -24.57
CA VAL A 403 -15.41 3.80 -24.64
C VAL A 403 -14.69 5.15 -24.76
N THR A 404 -15.23 6.08 -25.56
CA THR A 404 -14.66 7.43 -25.71
C THR A 404 -14.61 8.16 -24.37
N LEU A 405 -15.70 8.15 -23.61
CA LEU A 405 -15.78 8.73 -22.27
C LEU A 405 -14.77 8.07 -21.32
N SER A 406 -14.68 6.73 -21.32
CA SER A 406 -13.74 6.00 -20.48
C SER A 406 -12.29 6.28 -20.85
N VAL A 407 -11.95 6.43 -22.12
CA VAL A 407 -10.58 6.74 -22.55
C VAL A 407 -10.19 8.14 -22.07
N ILE A 408 -11.08 9.15 -22.23
CA ILE A 408 -10.81 10.50 -21.72
C ILE A 408 -10.67 10.47 -20.19
N ALA A 409 -11.58 9.78 -19.50
CA ALA A 409 -11.53 9.61 -18.05
C ALA A 409 -10.27 8.84 -17.63
N GLY A 410 -9.85 7.85 -18.43
CA GLY A 410 -8.63 7.07 -18.19
C GLY A 410 -7.34 7.90 -18.26
N VAL A 411 -7.24 8.80 -19.24
CA VAL A 411 -6.09 9.73 -19.34
C VAL A 411 -6.03 10.67 -18.12
N LEU A 412 -7.17 11.26 -17.74
CA LEU A 412 -7.25 12.09 -16.55
C LEU A 412 -7.03 11.27 -15.27
N GLY A 413 -7.61 10.07 -15.20
CA GLY A 413 -7.42 9.12 -14.09
C GLY A 413 -5.97 8.70 -13.94
N LEU A 414 -5.24 8.46 -15.04
CA LEU A 414 -3.82 8.16 -15.00
C LEU A 414 -3.02 9.34 -14.42
N ALA A 415 -3.32 10.57 -14.82
CA ALA A 415 -2.68 11.78 -14.27
C ALA A 415 -2.99 11.93 -12.78
N MET A 416 -4.26 11.72 -12.37
CA MET A 416 -4.66 11.70 -10.95
C MET A 416 -3.98 10.56 -10.19
N GLY A 417 -3.81 9.40 -10.81
CA GLY A 417 -3.13 8.26 -10.23
C GLY A 417 -1.65 8.53 -9.95
N MET A 418 -0.94 9.21 -10.87
CA MET A 418 0.45 9.63 -10.66
C MET A 418 0.58 10.56 -9.45
N TRP A 419 -0.27 11.59 -9.38
CA TRP A 419 -0.31 12.47 -8.22
C TRP A 419 -0.71 11.70 -6.95
N GLY A 420 -1.67 10.81 -7.06
CA GLY A 420 -2.12 9.94 -5.96
C GLY A 420 -1.02 9.04 -5.41
N VAL A 421 -0.17 8.46 -6.26
CA VAL A 421 1.01 7.68 -5.83
C VAL A 421 1.95 8.55 -5.00
N SER A 422 2.27 9.77 -5.46
CA SER A 422 3.15 10.68 -4.70
C SER A 422 2.54 11.07 -3.34
N ALA A 423 1.22 11.32 -3.30
CA ALA A 423 0.51 11.61 -2.06
C ALA A 423 0.48 10.40 -1.11
N LEU A 424 0.27 9.18 -1.65
CA LEU A 424 0.28 7.94 -0.89
C LEU A 424 1.65 7.68 -0.26
N LEU A 425 2.73 7.85 -1.03
CA LEU A 425 4.10 7.68 -0.52
C LEU A 425 4.41 8.64 0.64
N GLY A 426 3.87 9.85 0.61
CA GLY A 426 4.00 10.81 1.72
C GLY A 426 3.20 10.44 2.97
N LEU A 427 2.19 9.57 2.86
CA LEU A 427 1.37 9.10 4.00
C LEU A 427 1.81 7.73 4.52
N MET A 428 2.64 7.02 3.76
CA MET A 428 3.09 5.66 4.11
C MET A 428 4.08 5.66 5.26
N PRO A 429 4.11 4.57 6.06
CA PRO A 429 5.19 4.33 7.00
C PRO A 429 6.54 4.33 6.29
N SER A 430 7.56 4.90 6.93
CA SER A 430 8.94 4.94 6.40
C SER A 430 9.56 3.56 6.14
N GLU A 431 8.99 2.53 6.74
CA GLU A 431 9.45 1.13 6.65
C GLU A 431 8.82 0.32 5.52
N LEU A 432 8.01 0.94 4.63
CA LEU A 432 7.40 0.17 3.55
C LEU A 432 8.49 -0.39 2.61
N PRO A 433 8.54 -1.73 2.43
CA PRO A 433 9.50 -2.33 1.53
C PRO A 433 9.33 -1.80 0.11
N ARG A 434 10.43 -1.47 -0.56
CA ARG A 434 10.43 -1.11 -1.98
C ARG A 434 9.64 0.16 -2.33
N ALA A 435 9.42 1.07 -1.37
CA ALA A 435 8.70 2.32 -1.61
C ALA A 435 9.27 3.12 -2.80
N ASP A 436 10.61 3.10 -2.98
CA ASP A 436 11.31 3.77 -4.09
C ASP A 436 11.03 3.14 -5.48
N GLU A 437 10.50 1.92 -5.51
CA GLU A 437 10.18 1.21 -6.76
C GLU A 437 8.72 1.41 -7.19
N ILE A 438 7.90 2.06 -6.34
CA ILE A 438 6.50 2.32 -6.63
C ILE A 438 6.40 3.41 -7.68
N GLY A 439 5.84 3.09 -8.84
CA GLY A 439 5.68 4.02 -9.94
C GLY A 439 4.87 3.45 -11.08
N LEU A 440 4.77 4.22 -12.15
CA LEU A 440 4.12 3.79 -13.39
C LEU A 440 5.07 2.93 -14.22
N ASP A 441 4.75 1.68 -14.35
CA ASP A 441 5.40 0.74 -15.26
C ASP A 441 4.42 0.19 -16.31
N HIS A 442 4.90 -0.70 -17.18
CA HIS A 442 4.08 -1.32 -18.22
C HIS A 442 2.92 -2.17 -17.66
N ARG A 443 3.06 -2.75 -16.45
CA ARG A 443 1.99 -3.53 -15.79
C ARG A 443 0.89 -2.62 -15.30
N VAL A 444 1.26 -1.50 -14.69
CA VAL A 444 0.30 -0.47 -14.23
C VAL A 444 -0.44 0.15 -15.41
N LEU A 445 0.26 0.45 -16.51
CA LEU A 445 -0.38 0.93 -17.74
C LEU A 445 -1.32 -0.12 -18.34
N GLY A 446 -0.91 -1.38 -18.37
CA GLY A 446 -1.75 -2.50 -18.83
C GLY A 446 -3.00 -2.68 -17.97
N PHE A 447 -2.88 -2.62 -16.65
CA PHE A 447 -3.99 -2.67 -15.71
C PHE A 447 -4.96 -1.49 -15.90
N THR A 448 -4.42 -0.27 -16.00
CA THR A 448 -5.23 0.92 -16.24
C THR A 448 -5.98 0.83 -17.56
N PHE A 449 -5.30 0.38 -18.63
CA PHE A 449 -5.93 0.15 -19.92
C PHE A 449 -7.06 -0.90 -19.84
N ALA A 450 -6.83 -2.00 -19.13
CA ALA A 450 -7.83 -3.04 -18.91
C ALA A 450 -9.07 -2.50 -18.16
N ILE A 451 -8.86 -1.73 -17.08
CA ILE A 451 -9.95 -1.10 -16.32
C ILE A 451 -10.72 -0.10 -17.19
N VAL A 452 -10.05 0.77 -17.92
CA VAL A 452 -10.66 1.75 -18.82
C VAL A 452 -11.52 1.06 -19.86
N THR A 453 -10.99 0.01 -20.49
CA THR A 453 -11.72 -0.76 -21.51
C THR A 453 -12.91 -1.49 -20.91
N LEU A 454 -12.71 -2.21 -19.79
CA LEU A 454 -13.78 -2.95 -19.12
C LEU A 454 -14.89 -2.02 -18.65
N THR A 455 -14.55 -0.91 -18.03
CA THR A 455 -15.50 0.11 -17.56
C THR A 455 -16.28 0.66 -18.73
N GLY A 456 -15.61 1.05 -19.85
CA GLY A 456 -16.24 1.54 -21.06
C GLY A 456 -17.21 0.55 -21.71
N LEU A 457 -16.84 -0.74 -21.72
CA LEU A 457 -17.70 -1.81 -22.22
C LEU A 457 -18.91 -2.06 -21.31
N VAL A 458 -18.70 -2.13 -20.00
CA VAL A 458 -19.77 -2.44 -19.04
C VAL A 458 -20.87 -1.37 -19.07
N PHE A 459 -20.52 -0.10 -18.97
CA PHE A 459 -21.57 0.92 -18.99
C PHE A 459 -22.06 1.24 -20.40
N GLY A 460 -21.26 1.06 -21.45
CA GLY A 460 -21.71 1.15 -22.84
C GLY A 460 -22.76 0.06 -23.16
N LEU A 461 -22.53 -1.18 -22.71
CA LEU A 461 -23.50 -2.27 -22.80
C LEU A 461 -24.75 -1.99 -21.96
N ALA A 462 -24.62 -1.48 -20.74
CA ALA A 462 -25.73 -1.11 -19.89
C ALA A 462 -26.66 -0.08 -20.57
N ALA A 463 -26.08 0.89 -21.29
CA ALA A 463 -26.83 1.86 -22.10
C ALA A 463 -27.51 1.24 -23.34
N ALA A 464 -26.94 0.17 -23.89
CA ALA A 464 -27.45 -0.51 -25.08
C ALA A 464 -28.53 -1.57 -24.76
N LEU A 465 -28.62 -2.10 -23.54
CA LEU A 465 -29.60 -3.13 -23.15
C LEU A 465 -31.06 -2.76 -23.43
N PRO A 466 -31.55 -1.52 -23.23
CA PRO A 466 -32.91 -1.15 -23.55
C PRO A 466 -33.22 -1.21 -25.04
N SER A 467 -32.24 -0.96 -25.93
CA SER A 467 -32.43 -1.00 -27.39
C SER A 467 -32.64 -2.41 -27.96
N ASN A 468 -32.30 -3.45 -27.20
CA ASN A 468 -32.49 -4.85 -27.61
C ASN A 468 -33.95 -5.32 -27.57
N ARG A 469 -34.86 -4.53 -26.98
CA ARG A 469 -36.31 -4.81 -26.90
C ARG A 469 -37.17 -4.03 -27.88
N LEU A 470 -36.58 -3.33 -28.83
CA LEU A 470 -37.29 -2.61 -29.91
C LEU A 470 -37.88 -3.62 -30.94
N ASN A 471 -39.04 -4.20 -30.61
CA ASN A 471 -39.92 -4.82 -31.63
C ASN A 471 -40.68 -3.68 -32.28
N LEU A 472 -40.40 -3.40 -33.57
CA LEU A 472 -41.07 -2.38 -34.39
C LEU A 472 -42.59 -2.55 -34.46
N ALA A 473 -43.09 -3.79 -34.27
CA ALA A 473 -44.54 -4.11 -34.22
C ALA A 473 -45.22 -3.67 -32.90
N ALA A 474 -44.45 -3.50 -31.80
CA ALA A 474 -44.96 -3.06 -30.48
C ALA A 474 -44.98 -1.54 -30.30
N ALA A 475 -44.41 -0.77 -31.23
CA ALA A 475 -44.34 0.69 -31.13
C ALA A 475 -45.71 1.37 -31.22
N PHE A 476 -46.73 0.72 -31.71
CA PHE A 476 -48.07 1.25 -31.85
C PHE A 476 -49.04 0.92 -30.72
N GLY A 477 -48.69 0.01 -29.81
CA GLY A 477 -49.64 -0.46 -28.77
C GLY A 477 -49.13 -0.57 -27.33
N GLU A 478 -47.81 -0.59 -27.05
CA GLU A 478 -47.34 -0.90 -25.70
C GLU A 478 -46.29 0.08 -25.17
N ARG A 479 -46.60 1.38 -25.05
CA ARG A 479 -45.78 2.39 -24.38
C ARG A 479 -45.45 2.09 -22.93
N ILE A 480 -46.17 1.18 -22.29
CA ILE A 480 -46.12 0.93 -20.84
C ILE A 480 -45.04 -0.10 -20.45
N ARG A 481 -44.72 -1.10 -21.31
CA ARG A 481 -43.75 -2.16 -20.97
C ARG A 481 -42.29 -1.81 -21.18
N SER A 482 -41.95 -0.95 -22.14
CA SER A 482 -40.55 -0.51 -22.39
C SER A 482 -40.04 0.44 -21.28
N ALA A 483 -40.93 1.31 -20.79
CA ALA A 483 -40.63 2.22 -19.69
C ALA A 483 -40.35 1.50 -18.37
N ALA A 484 -40.98 0.35 -18.10
CA ALA A 484 -40.80 -0.45 -16.91
C ALA A 484 -39.42 -1.16 -16.85
N GLY A 485 -38.86 -1.55 -18.00
CA GLY A 485 -37.58 -2.22 -18.10
C GLY A 485 -36.37 -1.31 -17.76
N SER A 486 -36.42 -0.06 -18.25
CA SER A 486 -35.32 0.92 -17.97
C SER A 486 -35.40 1.50 -16.55
N ALA A 487 -36.55 1.46 -15.91
CA ALA A 487 -36.71 1.86 -14.51
C ALA A 487 -36.10 0.80 -13.58
N ARG A 488 -36.32 -0.49 -13.83
CA ARG A 488 -35.78 -1.59 -12.99
C ARG A 488 -34.26 -1.65 -13.01
N SER A 489 -33.62 -1.43 -14.18
CA SER A 489 -32.15 -1.43 -14.25
C SER A 489 -31.51 -0.29 -13.45
N ARG A 490 -32.12 0.89 -13.42
CA ARG A 490 -31.66 2.02 -12.60
C ARG A 490 -31.87 1.78 -11.11
N ASP A 491 -33.03 1.25 -10.75
CA ASP A 491 -33.34 0.90 -9.36
C ASP A 491 -32.31 -0.14 -8.83
N LEU A 492 -31.92 -1.12 -9.66
CA LEU A 492 -30.88 -2.11 -9.34
C LEU A 492 -29.48 -1.47 -9.19
N LEU A 493 -29.13 -0.50 -10.04
CA LEU A 493 -27.85 0.21 -9.93
C LEU A 493 -27.77 1.02 -8.62
N VAL A 494 -28.84 1.72 -8.23
CA VAL A 494 -28.93 2.42 -6.93
C VAL A 494 -28.76 1.45 -5.77
N MET A 495 -29.40 0.26 -5.83
CA MET A 495 -29.22 -0.78 -4.82
C MET A 495 -27.76 -1.23 -4.72
N ALA A 496 -27.09 -1.47 -5.85
CA ALA A 496 -25.70 -1.89 -5.89
C ALA A 496 -24.76 -0.78 -5.34
N GLU A 497 -24.98 0.48 -5.76
CA GLU A 497 -24.20 1.63 -5.28
C GLU A 497 -24.31 1.78 -3.76
N THR A 498 -25.53 1.70 -3.23
CA THR A 498 -25.77 1.81 -1.78
C THR A 498 -25.20 0.60 -1.03
N ALA A 499 -25.24 -0.60 -1.61
CA ALA A 499 -24.64 -1.78 -1.01
C ALA A 499 -23.11 -1.67 -0.94
N PHE A 500 -22.45 -1.21 -2.00
CA PHE A 500 -20.99 -0.99 -1.96
C PHE A 500 -20.60 0.17 -1.01
N ALA A 501 -21.39 1.24 -0.99
CA ALA A 501 -21.14 2.38 -0.10
C ALA A 501 -21.23 1.99 1.37
N ILE A 502 -22.21 1.18 1.78
CA ILE A 502 -22.34 0.76 3.19
C ILE A 502 -21.22 -0.21 3.59
N ILE A 503 -20.73 -1.06 2.67
CA ILE A 503 -19.58 -1.93 2.93
C ILE A 503 -18.35 -1.08 3.24
N LEU A 504 -18.07 -0.05 2.45
CA LEU A 504 -16.94 0.85 2.66
C LEU A 504 -17.11 1.69 3.93
N LEU A 505 -18.32 2.21 4.18
CA LEU A 505 -18.62 2.99 5.39
C LEU A 505 -18.46 2.15 6.66
N ALA A 506 -18.95 0.91 6.66
CA ALA A 506 -18.80 0.00 7.79
C ALA A 506 -17.32 -0.33 8.05
N GLY A 507 -16.57 -0.67 7.00
CA GLY A 507 -15.14 -0.94 7.11
C GLY A 507 -14.35 0.27 7.62
N ALA A 508 -14.60 1.46 7.07
CA ALA A 508 -13.97 2.70 7.51
C ALA A 508 -14.35 3.06 8.96
N GLY A 509 -15.61 2.87 9.32
CA GLY A 509 -16.09 3.11 10.68
C GLY A 509 -15.43 2.19 11.70
N LEU A 510 -15.27 0.90 11.37
CA LEU A 510 -14.58 -0.06 12.23
C LEU A 510 -13.12 0.32 12.45
N LEU A 511 -12.40 0.67 11.37
CA LEU A 511 -11.00 1.10 11.47
C LEU A 511 -10.86 2.43 12.22
N LEU A 512 -11.76 3.41 12.00
CA LEU A 512 -11.76 4.66 12.75
C LEU A 512 -11.96 4.43 14.25
N THR A 513 -12.92 3.59 14.61
CA THR A 513 -13.21 3.26 16.02
C THR A 513 -12.05 2.49 16.64
N SER A 514 -11.47 1.55 15.89
CA SER A 514 -10.30 0.77 16.29
C SER A 514 -9.08 1.68 16.52
N PHE A 515 -8.79 2.58 15.60
CA PHE A 515 -7.67 3.52 15.69
C PHE A 515 -7.86 4.53 16.84
N ALA A 516 -9.09 5.02 17.03
CA ALA A 516 -9.40 5.90 18.17
C ALA A 516 -9.18 5.19 19.52
N LYS A 517 -9.59 3.92 19.64
CA LYS A 517 -9.33 3.11 20.84
C LYS A 517 -7.85 2.83 21.03
N LEU A 518 -7.10 2.55 19.95
CA LEU A 518 -5.67 2.33 20.00
C LEU A 518 -4.92 3.57 20.52
N ARG A 519 -5.28 4.75 20.00
CA ARG A 519 -4.68 6.02 20.46
C ARG A 519 -5.09 6.44 21.87
N ALA A 520 -6.19 5.92 22.38
CA ALA A 520 -6.63 6.17 23.75
C ALA A 520 -5.92 5.29 24.80
N ILE A 521 -5.08 4.35 24.35
CA ILE A 521 -4.33 3.49 25.28
C ILE A 521 -3.24 4.31 25.93
N ASP A 522 -3.15 4.17 27.25
CA ASP A 522 -2.00 4.65 28.02
C ASP A 522 -0.75 3.83 27.65
N PRO A 523 0.30 4.43 27.07
CA PRO A 523 1.54 3.74 26.77
C PRO A 523 2.33 3.32 28.00
N GLY A 524 1.96 3.78 29.19
CA GLY A 524 2.65 3.57 30.46
C GLY A 524 3.75 4.60 30.73
N PHE A 525 3.87 5.60 29.88
CA PHE A 525 4.77 6.73 30.05
C PHE A 525 4.18 8.01 29.45
N SER A 526 4.67 9.18 29.86
CA SER A 526 4.20 10.48 29.35
C SER A 526 5.12 10.99 28.24
N PRO A 527 4.65 11.10 26.98
CA PRO A 527 5.42 11.64 25.85
C PRO A 527 5.44 13.18 25.83
N ASP A 528 4.52 13.85 26.53
CA ASP A 528 4.31 15.29 26.44
C ASP A 528 5.51 16.06 27.00
N GLY A 529 6.01 17.01 26.22
CA GLY A 529 7.16 17.81 26.60
C GLY A 529 8.50 17.06 26.59
N VAL A 530 8.57 15.82 26.05
CA VAL A 530 9.79 15.03 25.97
C VAL A 530 10.34 15.02 24.56
N VAL A 531 11.64 15.31 24.44
CA VAL A 531 12.41 15.24 23.20
C VAL A 531 13.42 14.09 23.30
N ALA A 532 13.44 13.23 22.29
CA ALA A 532 14.44 12.18 22.14
C ALA A 532 15.57 12.65 21.22
N VAL A 533 16.80 12.33 21.59
CA VAL A 533 18.01 12.66 20.86
C VAL A 533 18.77 11.39 20.59
N ARG A 534 19.00 11.12 19.30
CA ARG A 534 19.85 10.00 18.90
C ARG A 534 21.23 10.52 18.58
N PHE A 535 22.23 9.84 19.11
CA PHE A 535 23.60 10.10 18.71
C PHE A 535 23.89 9.37 17.41
N GLY A 536 24.67 10.01 16.54
CA GLY A 536 25.38 9.31 15.50
C GLY A 536 26.46 8.40 16.08
N ARG A 537 27.26 7.81 15.21
CA ARG A 537 28.38 7.02 15.70
C ARG A 537 29.31 7.88 16.55
N MET A 538 29.59 7.38 17.72
CA MET A 538 30.57 8.00 18.60
C MET A 538 32.00 7.69 18.13
N PRO A 539 32.96 8.62 18.29
CA PRO A 539 34.37 8.39 18.07
C PRO A 539 34.90 7.15 18.84
N GLU A 540 35.97 6.53 18.34
CA GLU A 540 36.50 5.26 18.91
C GLU A 540 36.92 5.37 20.37
N GLU A 541 37.32 6.55 20.82
CA GLU A 541 37.60 6.85 22.24
C GLU A 541 36.38 6.61 23.15
N TYR A 542 35.15 6.67 22.64
CA TYR A 542 33.92 6.30 23.34
C TYR A 542 33.53 4.83 23.10
N GLY A 543 34.44 3.98 22.66
CA GLY A 543 34.22 2.58 22.37
C GLY A 543 33.89 1.71 23.60
N THR A 544 34.32 2.13 24.79
CA THR A 544 34.04 1.42 26.04
C THR A 544 32.75 1.94 26.70
N ALA A 545 32.05 1.11 27.45
CA ALA A 545 30.88 1.52 28.22
C ALA A 545 31.18 2.61 29.23
N GLU A 546 32.40 2.60 29.82
CA GLU A 546 32.82 3.62 30.76
C GLU A 546 33.01 4.98 30.10
N ALA A 547 33.68 5.05 28.95
CA ALA A 547 33.87 6.31 28.24
C ALA A 547 32.52 6.90 27.77
N ARG A 548 31.58 6.04 27.30
CA ARG A 548 30.22 6.47 26.97
C ARG A 548 29.45 6.98 28.17
N TRP A 549 29.46 6.24 29.26
CA TRP A 549 28.83 6.66 30.50
C TRP A 549 29.33 8.05 30.96
N ASN A 550 30.64 8.25 30.94
CA ASN A 550 31.25 9.52 31.34
C ASN A 550 30.81 10.66 30.42
N PHE A 551 30.75 10.42 29.12
CA PHE A 551 30.25 11.39 28.14
C PHE A 551 28.77 11.72 28.38
N GLU A 552 27.91 10.69 28.49
CA GLU A 552 26.47 10.88 28.70
C GLU A 552 26.20 11.61 30.03
N HIS A 553 26.94 11.26 31.06
CA HIS A 553 26.81 11.91 32.35
C HIS A 553 27.14 13.41 32.28
N GLN A 554 28.21 13.77 31.58
CA GLN A 554 28.57 15.18 31.36
C GLN A 554 27.49 15.92 30.53
N VAL A 555 26.93 15.28 29.51
CA VAL A 555 25.81 15.86 28.72
C VAL A 555 24.59 16.06 29.62
N LEU A 556 24.23 15.06 30.41
CA LEU A 556 23.06 15.14 31.32
C LEU A 556 23.22 16.23 32.37
N GLU A 557 24.41 16.38 32.96
CA GLU A 557 24.70 17.46 33.91
C GLU A 557 24.55 18.85 33.31
N ARG A 558 25.06 19.04 32.08
CA ARG A 558 24.88 20.31 31.34
C ARG A 558 23.44 20.59 30.99
N LEU A 559 22.69 19.57 30.56
CA LEU A 559 21.28 19.71 30.26
C LEU A 559 20.45 20.04 31.50
N ALA A 560 20.80 19.47 32.66
CA ALA A 560 20.13 19.79 33.90
C ALA A 560 20.29 21.26 34.31
N ALA A 561 21.36 21.93 33.86
CA ALA A 561 21.59 23.37 34.09
C ALA A 561 20.85 24.28 33.08
N VAL A 562 20.26 23.75 32.03
CA VAL A 562 19.52 24.51 30.99
C VAL A 562 18.16 24.98 31.55
N PRO A 563 17.86 26.31 31.51
CA PRO A 563 16.56 26.81 31.95
C PRO A 563 15.38 26.13 31.18
N GLY A 564 14.41 25.65 31.95
CA GLY A 564 13.23 24.97 31.39
C GLY A 564 13.35 23.45 31.23
N VAL A 565 14.53 22.87 31.42
CA VAL A 565 14.71 21.42 31.54
C VAL A 565 14.22 20.98 32.90
N GLN A 566 13.32 20.02 32.93
CA GLN A 566 12.73 19.47 34.16
C GLN A 566 13.43 18.17 34.59
N ALA A 567 13.73 17.31 33.59
CA ALA A 567 14.45 16.05 33.81
C ALA A 567 15.11 15.62 32.50
N ALA A 568 16.21 14.85 32.61
CA ALA A 568 16.89 14.25 31.47
C ALA A 568 17.42 12.86 31.83
N ALA A 569 17.45 11.95 30.84
CA ALA A 569 17.94 10.60 31.03
C ALA A 569 18.57 10.04 29.77
N GLY A 570 19.56 9.15 29.98
CA GLY A 570 20.10 8.30 28.91
C GLY A 570 19.48 6.92 28.96
N LEU A 571 19.29 6.30 27.77
CA LEU A 571 18.72 4.97 27.62
C LEU A 571 19.24 4.26 26.38
N SER A 572 19.21 2.94 26.38
CA SER A 572 19.64 2.12 25.25
C SER A 572 18.65 2.17 24.07
N SER A 573 17.36 2.35 24.32
CA SER A 573 16.31 2.52 23.32
C SER A 573 15.07 3.16 23.93
N VAL A 574 14.31 3.92 23.14
CA VAL A 574 13.04 4.54 23.60
C VAL A 574 11.94 3.46 23.67
N PRO A 575 10.99 3.56 24.62
CA PRO A 575 9.77 2.73 24.56
C PRO A 575 9.07 2.80 23.20
N LEU A 576 8.37 1.73 22.81
CA LEU A 576 7.76 1.50 21.50
C LEU A 576 8.75 1.21 20.36
N GLU A 577 10.04 1.29 20.61
CA GLU A 577 11.08 0.84 19.68
C GLU A 577 11.60 -0.52 20.10
N ARG A 578 11.88 -1.36 19.11
CA ARG A 578 12.46 -2.68 19.37
C ARG A 578 13.81 -2.53 20.03
N GLY A 579 13.88 -2.89 21.31
CA GLY A 579 15.12 -2.99 22.06
C GLY A 579 15.77 -4.38 21.96
N MET A 580 16.75 -4.62 22.81
CA MET A 580 17.33 -5.94 23.00
C MET A 580 16.37 -6.78 23.84
N ASN A 581 16.28 -8.08 23.56
CA ASN A 581 15.60 -9.02 24.43
C ASN A 581 16.58 -10.11 24.86
N LEU A 582 16.58 -10.43 26.15
CA LEU A 582 17.46 -11.42 26.74
C LEU A 582 16.63 -12.47 27.49
N PRO A 583 17.07 -13.73 27.49
CA PRO A 583 16.47 -14.74 28.36
C PRO A 583 16.66 -14.35 29.82
N VAL A 584 15.67 -14.69 30.62
CA VAL A 584 15.64 -14.42 32.05
C VAL A 584 15.11 -15.60 32.80
N SER A 585 15.72 -15.89 33.94
CA SER A 585 15.26 -16.89 34.89
C SER A 585 15.42 -16.38 36.32
N VAL A 586 14.66 -16.97 37.25
CA VAL A 586 14.89 -16.72 38.68
C VAL A 586 16.08 -17.57 39.12
N THR A 587 17.06 -16.95 39.79
CA THR A 587 18.26 -17.68 40.24
C THR A 587 17.89 -18.85 41.11
N GLY A 588 18.43 -20.04 40.76
CA GLY A 588 18.16 -21.29 41.48
C GLY A 588 16.93 -22.06 41.02
N THR A 589 16.24 -21.57 39.94
CA THR A 589 15.16 -22.32 39.27
C THR A 589 15.59 -22.71 37.86
N ASN A 590 15.13 -23.86 37.36
CA ASN A 590 15.36 -24.27 35.97
C ASN A 590 14.26 -23.76 35.00
N GLU A 591 13.38 -22.90 35.47
CA GLU A 591 12.34 -22.33 34.66
C GLU A 591 12.88 -21.13 33.84
N SER A 592 13.49 -21.41 32.68
CA SER A 592 13.83 -20.41 31.68
C SER A 592 12.65 -20.20 30.75
N GLU A 593 11.68 -19.41 31.13
CA GLU A 593 10.49 -19.18 30.31
C GLU A 593 10.49 -17.85 29.56
N GLY A 594 11.33 -17.73 28.57
CA GLY A 594 11.19 -16.70 27.53
C GLY A 594 12.18 -15.55 27.66
N ALA A 595 12.17 -14.68 26.63
CA ALA A 595 13.01 -13.50 26.58
C ALA A 595 12.25 -12.29 27.12
N ALA A 596 12.88 -11.56 28.03
CA ALA A 596 12.41 -10.26 28.51
C ALA A 596 12.98 -9.14 27.64
N GLU A 597 12.21 -8.07 27.47
CA GLU A 597 12.76 -6.81 26.92
C GLU A 597 13.79 -6.28 27.91
N TRP A 598 14.96 -5.94 27.39
CA TRP A 598 16.06 -5.44 28.20
C TRP A 598 16.37 -3.99 27.81
N ARG A 599 16.52 -3.13 28.85
CA ARG A 599 16.91 -1.73 28.65
C ARG A 599 17.92 -1.31 29.69
N ALA A 600 18.95 -0.62 29.25
CA ALA A 600 19.87 0.08 30.12
C ALA A 600 19.42 1.54 30.23
N VAL A 601 19.32 2.07 31.46
CA VAL A 601 18.79 3.42 31.72
C VAL A 601 19.59 4.15 32.81
N THR A 602 19.62 5.47 32.74
CA THR A 602 20.18 6.30 33.81
C THR A 602 19.16 6.54 34.96
N PRO A 603 19.58 6.97 36.16
CA PRO A 603 18.67 7.21 37.29
C PRO A 603 17.47 8.11 36.98
N GLY A 604 17.60 9.13 36.12
CA GLY A 604 16.54 10.07 35.74
C GLY A 604 15.43 9.51 34.81
N TYR A 605 15.55 8.25 34.38
CA TYR A 605 14.63 7.65 33.38
C TYR A 605 13.17 7.70 33.82
N PHE A 606 12.85 7.25 35.03
CA PHE A 606 11.49 7.20 35.55
C PHE A 606 10.87 8.59 35.71
N GLU A 607 11.65 9.57 36.10
CA GLU A 607 11.22 10.96 36.23
C GLU A 607 10.98 11.62 34.88
N THR A 608 11.93 11.41 33.92
CA THR A 608 11.85 11.99 32.59
C THR A 608 10.65 11.48 31.81
N LEU A 609 10.35 10.19 31.89
CA LEU A 609 9.22 9.56 31.20
C LEU A 609 7.95 9.45 32.06
N GLN A 610 8.03 9.87 33.34
CA GLN A 610 6.93 9.81 34.32
C GLN A 610 6.38 8.38 34.51
N ILE A 611 7.27 7.39 34.48
CA ILE A 611 6.89 5.99 34.73
C ILE A 611 6.81 5.77 36.24
N ARG A 612 5.67 5.24 36.70
CA ARG A 612 5.43 5.03 38.14
C ARG A 612 6.24 3.85 38.69
N MET A 613 6.95 4.08 39.80
CA MET A 613 7.48 3.01 40.62
C MET A 613 6.36 2.46 41.50
N LEU A 614 6.13 1.15 41.47
CA LEU A 614 5.08 0.47 42.25
C LEU A 614 5.60 -0.02 43.58
N ARG A 615 6.83 -0.57 43.62
CA ARG A 615 7.50 -1.07 44.81
C ARG A 615 9.01 -0.80 44.72
N GLY A 616 9.68 -0.77 45.87
CA GLY A 616 11.11 -0.58 45.93
C GLY A 616 11.56 0.84 45.62
N ARG A 617 12.67 0.97 44.90
CA ARG A 617 13.31 2.26 44.61
C ARG A 617 13.76 2.37 43.16
N PRO A 618 13.84 3.57 42.57
CA PRO A 618 14.52 3.80 41.31
C PRO A 618 16.05 3.61 41.45
N PHE A 619 16.74 3.58 40.33
CA PHE A 619 18.21 3.58 40.30
C PHE A 619 18.76 4.86 40.88
N ARG A 620 19.97 4.74 41.49
CA ARG A 620 20.71 5.84 42.12
C ARG A 620 22.09 5.95 41.47
N ALA A 621 22.74 7.07 41.63
CA ALA A 621 24.14 7.24 41.21
C ALA A 621 25.09 6.20 41.87
N ALA A 622 24.75 5.70 43.05
CA ALA A 622 25.48 4.64 43.72
C ALA A 622 25.38 3.26 43.06
N ASP A 623 24.39 3.03 42.18
CA ASP A 623 24.28 1.80 41.42
C ASP A 623 25.26 1.85 40.22
N ALA A 624 26.52 2.15 40.53
CA ALA A 624 27.61 2.34 39.56
C ALA A 624 28.19 1.00 39.06
N ARG A 625 29.14 1.04 38.13
CA ARG A 625 29.72 -0.14 37.47
C ARG A 625 30.30 -1.18 38.45
N ASN A 626 30.93 -0.73 39.50
CA ASN A 626 31.57 -1.61 40.50
C ASN A 626 30.66 -1.94 41.70
N ALA A 627 29.43 -1.47 41.71
CA ALA A 627 28.45 -1.83 42.73
C ALA A 627 27.82 -3.19 42.43
N PRO A 628 27.18 -3.86 43.41
CA PRO A 628 26.39 -5.05 43.17
C PRO A 628 25.37 -4.82 42.03
N ARG A 629 25.26 -5.79 41.15
CA ARG A 629 24.33 -5.69 40.01
C ARG A 629 22.89 -5.62 40.50
N VAL A 630 22.14 -4.65 40.00
CA VAL A 630 20.76 -4.42 40.37
C VAL A 630 19.87 -4.34 39.11
N ALA A 631 18.63 -4.74 39.28
CA ALA A 631 17.60 -4.65 38.21
C ALA A 631 16.30 -4.08 38.77
N ILE A 632 15.58 -3.38 37.92
CA ILE A 632 14.17 -3.03 38.13
C ILE A 632 13.36 -3.84 37.08
N ILE A 633 12.29 -4.46 37.55
CA ILE A 633 11.40 -5.24 36.71
C ILE A 633 10.07 -4.52 36.52
N ASN A 634 9.36 -4.83 35.46
CA ASN A 634 8.00 -4.34 35.33
C ASN A 634 6.97 -5.24 36.06
N GLU A 635 5.75 -4.76 36.20
CA GLU A 635 4.67 -5.49 36.85
C GLU A 635 4.34 -6.82 36.14
N ALA A 636 4.43 -6.87 34.80
CA ALA A 636 4.20 -8.09 34.02
C ALA A 636 5.21 -9.20 34.34
N LEU A 637 6.48 -8.85 34.56
CA LEU A 637 7.49 -9.80 35.00
C LEU A 637 7.24 -10.25 36.44
N ALA A 638 6.92 -9.30 37.32
CA ALA A 638 6.60 -9.62 38.73
C ALA A 638 5.42 -10.60 38.83
N ARG A 639 4.33 -10.35 38.11
CA ARG A 639 3.15 -11.27 38.07
C ARG A 639 3.48 -12.65 37.52
N ARG A 640 4.41 -12.75 36.58
CA ARG A 640 4.72 -14.01 35.93
C ARG A 640 5.66 -14.91 36.73
N PHE A 641 6.73 -14.33 37.29
CA PHE A 641 7.77 -15.08 38.00
C PHE A 641 7.60 -15.11 39.50
N PHE A 642 6.85 -14.19 40.07
CA PHE A 642 6.61 -14.05 41.52
C PHE A 642 5.12 -13.93 41.86
N PRO A 643 4.25 -14.88 41.46
CA PRO A 643 2.83 -14.78 41.68
C PRO A 643 2.50 -14.84 43.18
N GLY A 644 2.10 -13.69 43.73
CA GLY A 644 1.77 -13.57 45.16
C GLY A 644 2.96 -13.43 46.11
N GLU A 645 4.20 -13.38 45.59
CA GLU A 645 5.41 -13.15 46.37
C GLU A 645 5.93 -11.72 46.19
N ASP A 646 6.79 -11.30 47.13
CA ASP A 646 7.51 -10.05 46.96
C ASP A 646 8.81 -10.32 46.16
N PRO A 647 8.98 -9.68 45.00
CA PRO A 647 10.15 -9.88 44.18
C PRO A 647 11.38 -9.09 44.69
N LEU A 648 11.22 -8.12 45.58
CA LEU A 648 12.31 -7.30 46.06
C LEU A 648 13.38 -8.13 46.80
N GLY A 649 14.64 -7.89 46.49
CA GLY A 649 15.79 -8.63 47.08
C GLY A 649 15.99 -10.01 46.45
N ARG A 650 15.11 -10.49 45.55
CA ARG A 650 15.33 -11.72 44.80
C ARG A 650 16.35 -11.51 43.67
N GLN A 651 17.06 -12.56 43.29
CA GLN A 651 18.06 -12.54 42.23
C GLN A 651 17.46 -13.06 40.91
N LEU A 652 17.75 -12.35 39.83
CA LEU A 652 17.45 -12.73 38.47
C LEU A 652 18.72 -13.02 37.69
N ASP A 653 18.76 -14.14 37.00
CA ASP A 653 19.79 -14.45 36.01
C ASP A 653 19.36 -13.88 34.64
N ILE A 654 20.09 -12.85 34.19
CA ILE A 654 19.83 -12.15 32.91
C ILE A 654 20.83 -12.67 31.88
N GLY A 655 20.37 -13.11 30.72
CA GLY A 655 21.20 -13.68 29.68
C GLY A 655 21.53 -15.16 29.89
N ARG A 656 20.83 -15.86 30.80
CA ARG A 656 20.99 -17.31 31.04
C ARG A 656 19.87 -18.06 30.30
N TYR A 657 20.25 -19.05 29.49
CA TYR A 657 19.35 -19.92 28.79
C TYR A 657 19.75 -21.39 28.98
N GLU A 658 18.84 -22.24 29.45
CA GLU A 658 19.04 -23.66 29.66
C GLU A 658 20.38 -23.98 30.41
N ASP A 659 20.56 -23.32 31.57
CA ASP A 659 21.75 -23.45 32.44
C ASP A 659 23.07 -22.89 31.92
N ARG A 660 23.04 -22.14 30.77
CA ARG A 660 24.22 -21.51 30.21
C ARG A 660 24.03 -20.00 30.04
N TRP A 661 25.09 -19.28 30.26
CA TRP A 661 25.15 -17.85 29.96
C TRP A 661 25.30 -17.63 28.45
N MET A 662 24.58 -16.69 27.89
CA MET A 662 24.63 -16.39 26.45
C MET A 662 25.98 -15.83 25.99
N SER A 663 26.65 -15.08 26.85
CA SER A 663 28.03 -14.64 26.70
C SER A 663 28.52 -14.14 28.07
N ASP A 664 29.82 -14.08 28.26
CA ASP A 664 30.41 -13.48 29.44
C ASP A 664 30.10 -11.99 29.56
N ASP A 665 29.84 -11.33 28.42
CA ASP A 665 29.56 -9.91 28.32
C ASP A 665 28.10 -9.52 28.59
N PHE A 666 27.13 -10.43 28.36
CA PHE A 666 25.68 -10.12 28.44
C PHE A 666 25.00 -10.70 29.68
N SER A 667 25.72 -11.43 30.50
CA SER A 667 25.15 -12.35 31.44
C SER A 667 25.50 -12.02 32.88
N GLY A 668 24.58 -12.21 33.77
CA GLY A 668 24.87 -12.06 35.20
C GLY A 668 23.60 -12.05 36.05
N SER A 669 23.79 -12.39 37.30
CA SER A 669 22.73 -12.29 38.31
C SER A 669 22.64 -10.87 38.83
N ALA A 670 21.41 -10.34 38.94
CA ALA A 670 21.10 -9.00 39.42
C ALA A 670 20.00 -9.05 40.49
N GLU A 671 20.16 -8.28 41.56
CA GLU A 671 19.15 -8.16 42.61
C GLU A 671 18.01 -7.23 42.16
N ILE A 672 16.78 -7.64 42.37
CA ILE A 672 15.59 -6.84 42.12
C ILE A 672 15.47 -5.75 43.19
N VAL A 673 15.70 -4.49 42.84
CA VAL A 673 15.59 -3.33 43.75
C VAL A 673 14.31 -2.54 43.61
N GLY A 674 13.53 -2.80 42.58
CA GLY A 674 12.29 -2.10 42.32
C GLY A 674 11.36 -2.81 41.30
N VAL A 675 10.08 -2.46 41.40
CA VAL A 675 9.05 -2.85 40.45
C VAL A 675 8.42 -1.60 39.87
N ALA A 676 8.50 -1.44 38.58
CA ALA A 676 7.90 -0.31 37.83
C ALA A 676 6.56 -0.72 37.20
N ALA A 677 5.74 0.28 36.90
CA ALA A 677 4.52 0.07 36.12
C ALA A 677 4.83 -0.47 34.73
N ASP A 678 3.89 -1.18 34.15
CA ASP A 678 4.02 -1.73 32.81
C ASP A 678 4.07 -0.62 31.76
N VAL A 679 5.02 -0.73 30.84
CA VAL A 679 5.18 0.13 29.65
C VAL A 679 4.95 -0.73 28.40
N ARG A 680 4.34 -0.17 27.37
CA ARG A 680 4.19 -0.83 26.08
C ARG A 680 5.48 -0.70 25.26
N GLU A 681 6.15 -1.82 25.05
CA GLU A 681 7.50 -1.83 24.48
C GLU A 681 7.53 -2.04 22.96
N MET A 682 6.51 -2.73 22.41
CA MET A 682 6.55 -3.24 21.03
C MET A 682 5.44 -2.67 20.13
N GLY A 683 4.65 -1.73 20.65
CA GLY A 683 3.49 -1.14 19.98
C GLY A 683 2.31 -1.01 20.93
N LEU A 684 1.44 -0.06 20.65
CA LEU A 684 0.25 0.18 21.48
C LEU A 684 -0.79 -0.95 21.40
N ASP A 685 -0.80 -1.69 20.30
CA ASP A 685 -1.71 -2.81 20.02
C ASP A 685 -1.40 -4.07 20.85
N ARG A 686 -0.19 -4.17 21.42
CA ARG A 686 0.29 -5.36 22.13
C ARG A 686 0.24 -5.17 23.64
N PRO A 687 -0.04 -6.23 24.40
CA PRO A 687 0.05 -6.16 25.84
C PRO A 687 1.51 -5.89 26.27
N PRO A 688 1.70 -5.28 27.45
CA PRO A 688 3.03 -5.09 28.01
C PRO A 688 3.80 -6.43 28.09
N ARG A 689 5.04 -6.41 27.66
CA ARG A 689 5.94 -7.56 27.77
C ARG A 689 6.67 -7.56 29.10
N ILE A 690 7.16 -8.71 29.51
CA ILE A 690 8.09 -8.79 30.63
C ILE A 690 9.33 -7.97 30.28
N THR A 691 9.69 -7.03 31.15
CA THR A 691 10.77 -6.06 30.92
C THR A 691 11.70 -5.99 32.12
N ILE A 692 12.99 -5.93 31.82
CA ILE A 692 14.07 -5.74 32.80
C ILE A 692 14.78 -4.44 32.45
N LEU A 693 14.93 -3.60 33.45
CA LEU A 693 15.72 -2.38 33.38
C LEU A 693 16.98 -2.59 34.21
N VAL A 694 18.14 -2.15 33.69
CA VAL A 694 19.42 -2.19 34.38
C VAL A 694 20.04 -0.80 34.37
N PRO A 695 20.90 -0.45 35.35
CA PRO A 695 21.63 0.81 35.30
C PRO A 695 22.54 0.87 34.08
N LEU A 696 22.51 1.97 33.32
CA LEU A 696 23.39 2.15 32.16
C LEU A 696 24.87 2.01 32.53
N ALA A 697 25.24 2.44 33.73
CA ALA A 697 26.60 2.28 34.27
C ALA A 697 27.03 0.81 34.44
N GLN A 698 26.08 -0.11 34.62
CA GLN A 698 26.31 -1.55 34.73
C GLN A 698 26.14 -2.31 33.42
N ALA A 699 25.73 -1.63 32.35
CA ALA A 699 25.70 -2.21 31.01
C ALA A 699 27.12 -2.44 30.51
N GLN A 700 27.30 -3.51 29.72
CA GLN A 700 28.64 -3.95 29.30
C GLN A 700 29.01 -3.41 27.92
N ASP A 701 30.31 -3.50 27.59
CA ASP A 701 30.84 -3.10 26.30
C ASP A 701 30.13 -3.93 25.18
N GLY A 702 29.76 -3.27 24.09
CA GLY A 702 29.07 -3.93 22.96
C GLY A 702 27.54 -3.99 23.04
N MET A 703 26.91 -3.74 24.22
CA MET A 703 25.45 -3.70 24.36
C MET A 703 24.83 -2.37 23.91
N LEU A 704 25.63 -1.33 23.78
CA LEU A 704 25.16 0.04 23.51
C LEU A 704 25.76 0.53 22.18
N ASP A 705 25.09 0.28 21.07
CA ASP A 705 25.56 0.73 19.75
C ASP A 705 25.41 2.25 19.57
N ALA A 706 24.32 2.83 20.06
CA ALA A 706 24.05 4.26 20.02
C ALA A 706 23.13 4.64 21.19
N PRO A 707 23.62 5.42 22.17
CA PRO A 707 22.80 5.91 23.25
C PRO A 707 21.72 6.86 22.75
N VAL A 708 20.60 6.89 23.45
CA VAL A 708 19.52 7.85 23.23
C VAL A 708 19.38 8.70 24.48
N LEU A 709 19.31 10.00 24.34
CA LEU A 709 18.92 10.87 25.43
C LEU A 709 17.45 11.25 25.31
N VAL A 710 16.74 11.30 26.41
CA VAL A 710 15.41 11.88 26.52
C VAL A 710 15.46 13.06 27.48
N VAL A 711 14.86 14.17 27.09
CA VAL A 711 14.84 15.42 27.83
C VAL A 711 13.41 15.93 27.97
N ARG A 712 12.93 16.07 29.19
CA ARG A 712 11.65 16.69 29.53
C ARG A 712 11.82 18.18 29.74
N SER A 713 11.02 18.98 29.05
CA SER A 713 11.07 20.44 29.17
C SER A 713 9.71 21.08 29.08
N ALA A 714 9.52 22.18 29.78
CA ALA A 714 8.37 23.06 29.62
C ALA A 714 8.39 23.81 28.27
N GLN A 715 9.56 23.91 27.64
CA GLN A 715 9.77 24.60 26.35
C GLN A 715 10.48 23.68 25.34
N PRO A 716 9.82 22.61 24.87
CA PRO A 716 10.47 21.58 24.07
C PRO A 716 11.03 22.12 22.73
N ALA A 717 10.49 23.20 22.19
CA ALA A 717 10.97 23.82 20.95
C ALA A 717 12.38 24.45 21.08
N ALA A 718 12.78 24.88 22.26
CA ALA A 718 14.11 25.47 22.53
C ALA A 718 15.20 24.41 22.82
N ILE A 719 14.80 23.21 23.21
CA ILE A 719 15.70 22.14 23.66
C ILE A 719 16.67 21.65 22.55
N PRO A 720 16.30 21.52 21.26
CA PRO A 720 17.24 21.06 20.24
C PRO A 720 18.53 21.89 20.11
N ALA A 721 18.44 23.20 20.32
CA ALA A 721 19.62 24.07 20.31
C ALA A 721 20.50 23.83 21.56
N ALA A 722 19.86 23.82 22.74
CA ALA A 722 20.57 23.59 24.00
C ALA A 722 21.28 22.23 24.05
N ILE A 723 20.68 21.19 23.46
CA ILE A 723 21.28 19.85 23.37
C ILE A 723 22.53 19.92 22.47
N ARG A 724 22.41 20.55 21.29
CA ARG A 724 23.58 20.72 20.41
C ARG A 724 24.71 21.44 21.11
N ASP A 725 24.41 22.55 21.73
CA ASP A 725 25.39 23.33 22.45
C ASP A 725 26.05 22.50 23.59
N ALA A 726 25.27 21.73 24.34
CA ALA A 726 25.78 20.88 25.41
C ALA A 726 26.73 19.80 24.86
N VAL A 727 26.35 19.12 23.77
CA VAL A 727 27.17 18.07 23.15
C VAL A 727 28.42 18.68 22.49
N GLU A 728 28.29 19.73 21.68
CA GLU A 728 29.40 20.37 21.00
C GLU A 728 30.42 20.99 21.97
N SER A 729 29.98 21.38 23.15
CA SER A 729 30.86 21.89 24.17
C SER A 729 31.74 20.82 24.82
N ILE A 730 31.36 19.52 24.67
CA ILE A 730 32.15 18.37 25.13
C ILE A 730 32.99 17.85 23.95
N ASP A 731 32.34 17.52 22.83
CA ASP A 731 33.03 17.04 21.64
C ASP A 731 32.26 17.42 20.36
N ARG A 732 32.86 18.30 19.55
CA ARG A 732 32.27 18.77 18.28
C ARG A 732 32.22 17.73 17.20
N ARG A 733 32.89 16.61 17.35
CA ARG A 733 32.89 15.50 16.39
C ARG A 733 31.65 14.63 16.50
N ILE A 734 30.92 14.73 17.63
CA ILE A 734 29.71 13.94 17.85
C ILE A 734 28.55 14.58 17.10
N ARG A 735 27.96 13.83 16.20
CA ARG A 735 26.80 14.26 15.40
C ARG A 735 25.51 13.86 16.08
N LEU A 736 24.51 14.72 15.96
CA LEU A 736 23.16 14.50 16.42
C LEU A 736 22.21 14.46 15.22
N PRO A 737 22.11 13.31 14.50
CA PRO A 737 21.34 13.23 13.26
C PRO A 737 19.85 13.42 13.50
N THR A 738 19.34 13.03 14.66
CA THR A 738 17.90 13.08 14.95
C THR A 738 17.64 13.67 16.33
N ILE A 739 16.87 14.74 16.35
CA ILE A 739 16.30 15.33 17.56
C ILE A 739 14.81 15.47 17.30
N GLU A 740 13.98 14.70 17.97
CA GLU A 740 12.55 14.63 17.70
C GLU A 740 11.71 14.52 18.98
N PRO A 741 10.48 15.04 18.99
CA PRO A 741 9.53 14.78 20.08
C PRO A 741 9.24 13.28 20.22
N VAL A 742 9.13 12.79 21.46
CA VAL A 742 8.77 11.38 21.72
C VAL A 742 7.36 11.04 21.20
N SER A 743 6.48 12.04 21.07
CA SER A 743 5.17 11.87 20.41
C SER A 743 5.30 11.36 18.98
N ASN A 744 6.37 11.71 18.25
CA ASN A 744 6.60 11.21 16.89
C ASN A 744 6.85 9.69 16.87
N ILE A 745 7.46 9.16 17.93
CA ILE A 745 7.69 7.71 18.07
C ILE A 745 6.36 6.98 18.24
N ILE A 746 5.42 7.56 19.00
CA ILE A 746 4.05 7.04 19.11
C ILE A 746 3.34 7.11 17.77
N ASP A 747 3.47 8.23 17.05
CA ASP A 747 2.89 8.40 15.73
C ASP A 747 3.49 7.44 14.69
N ALA A 748 4.78 7.15 14.80
CA ALA A 748 5.46 6.15 13.96
C ALA A 748 4.98 4.72 14.28
N SER A 749 4.79 4.39 15.57
CA SER A 749 4.33 3.07 16.01
C SER A 749 2.90 2.74 15.55
N THR A 750 2.09 3.76 15.23
CA THR A 750 0.70 3.62 14.73
C THR A 750 0.53 4.06 13.27
N ALA A 751 1.65 4.21 12.55
CA ALA A 751 1.63 4.75 11.18
C ALA A 751 0.89 3.84 10.20
N GLU A 752 0.97 2.51 10.38
CA GLU A 752 0.28 1.53 9.54
C GLU A 752 -1.25 1.63 9.73
N GLU A 753 -1.74 1.63 10.95
CA GLU A 753 -3.16 1.75 11.27
C GLU A 753 -3.73 3.10 10.85
N ARG A 754 -2.95 4.16 11.02
CA ARG A 754 -3.32 5.51 10.53
C ARG A 754 -3.44 5.52 9.01
N PHE A 755 -2.50 4.93 8.30
CA PHE A 755 -2.50 4.84 6.85
C PHE A 755 -3.75 4.08 6.34
N GLN A 756 -4.00 2.88 6.88
CA GLN A 756 -5.17 2.06 6.53
C GLN A 756 -6.48 2.81 6.79
N THR A 757 -6.61 3.41 7.97
CA THR A 757 -7.80 4.15 8.40
C THR A 757 -8.04 5.38 7.52
N THR A 758 -6.99 6.15 7.22
CA THR A 758 -7.08 7.34 6.36
C THR A 758 -7.55 6.97 4.96
N LEU A 759 -6.95 5.95 4.34
CA LEU A 759 -7.31 5.55 2.98
C LEU A 759 -8.74 5.01 2.90
N LEU A 760 -9.11 4.12 3.83
CA LEU A 760 -10.45 3.56 3.79
C LEU A 760 -11.52 4.62 4.08
N THR A 761 -11.22 5.61 4.93
CA THR A 761 -12.09 6.76 5.18
C THR A 761 -12.24 7.64 3.93
N LEU A 762 -11.16 7.91 3.20
CA LEU A 762 -11.21 8.64 1.93
C LEU A 762 -12.02 7.88 0.87
N PHE A 763 -11.88 6.56 0.80
CA PHE A 763 -12.67 5.74 -0.13
C PHE A 763 -14.15 5.71 0.28
N ALA A 764 -14.46 5.59 1.56
CA ALA A 764 -15.83 5.64 2.07
C ALA A 764 -16.49 7.01 1.82
N ALA A 765 -15.76 8.11 2.05
CA ALA A 765 -16.24 9.46 1.76
C ALA A 765 -16.47 9.66 0.25
N SER A 766 -15.56 9.17 -0.59
CA SER A 766 -15.72 9.19 -2.05
C SER A 766 -16.92 8.38 -2.51
N ALA A 767 -17.09 7.18 -1.97
CA ALA A 767 -18.24 6.32 -2.24
C ALA A 767 -19.56 6.99 -1.82
N LEU A 768 -19.59 7.59 -0.65
CA LEU A 768 -20.78 8.32 -0.13
C LEU A 768 -21.13 9.51 -1.03
N ALA A 769 -20.14 10.30 -1.44
CA ALA A 769 -20.33 11.43 -2.35
C ALA A 769 -20.82 10.97 -3.72
N LEU A 770 -20.21 9.91 -4.28
CA LEU A 770 -20.65 9.33 -5.55
C LEU A 770 -22.07 8.79 -5.47
N THR A 771 -22.42 8.05 -4.41
CA THR A 771 -23.78 7.53 -4.18
C THR A 771 -24.79 8.67 -4.04
N ALA A 772 -24.44 9.77 -3.37
CA ALA A 772 -25.29 10.95 -3.27
C ALA A 772 -25.56 11.58 -4.66
N ILE A 773 -24.52 11.69 -5.49
CA ILE A 773 -24.64 12.20 -6.87
C ILE A 773 -25.51 11.26 -7.72
N GLY A 774 -25.33 9.94 -7.58
CA GLY A 774 -26.13 8.93 -8.28
C GLY A 774 -27.61 9.00 -7.93
N ILE A 775 -27.92 9.01 -6.64
CA ILE A 775 -29.29 9.13 -6.13
C ILE A 775 -29.92 10.44 -6.61
N PHE A 776 -29.21 11.58 -6.46
CA PHE A 776 -29.66 12.87 -6.94
C PHE A 776 -29.97 12.85 -8.44
N GLY A 777 -29.09 12.26 -9.25
CA GLY A 777 -29.29 12.11 -10.71
C GLY A 777 -30.53 11.28 -11.06
N VAL A 778 -30.68 10.12 -10.44
CA VAL A 778 -31.84 9.23 -10.65
C VAL A 778 -33.16 9.87 -10.24
N VAL A 779 -33.20 10.54 -9.10
CA VAL A 779 -34.41 11.22 -8.60
C VAL A 779 -34.75 12.43 -9.48
N SER A 780 -33.77 13.26 -9.84
CA SER A 780 -33.96 14.42 -10.72
C SER A 780 -34.55 14.01 -12.07
N TYR A 781 -34.01 12.96 -12.64
CA TYR A 781 -34.54 12.41 -13.89
C TYR A 781 -35.95 11.83 -13.74
N GLY A 782 -36.21 11.11 -12.64
CA GLY A 782 -37.52 10.55 -12.33
C GLY A 782 -38.61 11.64 -12.19
N VAL A 783 -38.26 12.75 -11.58
CA VAL A 783 -39.12 13.95 -11.49
C VAL A 783 -39.40 14.55 -12.86
N GLN A 784 -38.36 14.77 -13.69
CA GLN A 784 -38.53 15.35 -15.04
C GLN A 784 -39.47 14.51 -15.91
N ARG A 785 -39.42 13.20 -15.83
CA ARG A 785 -40.29 12.30 -16.60
C ARG A 785 -41.76 12.31 -16.14
N ARG A 786 -41.99 12.66 -14.86
CA ARG A 786 -43.34 12.66 -14.25
C ARG A 786 -43.90 14.06 -14.06
N VAL A 787 -43.31 15.08 -14.66
CA VAL A 787 -43.76 16.47 -14.52
C VAL A 787 -45.24 16.62 -14.81
N ARG A 788 -45.71 15.97 -15.90
CA ARG A 788 -47.14 15.99 -16.28
C ARG A 788 -48.02 15.24 -15.27
N GLU A 789 -47.61 14.05 -14.81
CA GLU A 789 -48.32 13.29 -13.77
C GLU A 789 -48.40 14.09 -12.46
N ILE A 790 -47.28 14.68 -12.05
CA ILE A 790 -47.21 15.53 -10.86
C ILE A 790 -48.06 16.76 -11.03
N GLY A 791 -48.03 17.41 -12.22
CA GLY A 791 -48.85 18.59 -12.52
C GLY A 791 -50.35 18.29 -12.48
N VAL A 792 -50.80 17.15 -13.03
CA VAL A 792 -52.20 16.73 -12.94
C VAL A 792 -52.62 16.47 -11.48
N ARG A 793 -51.77 15.83 -10.69
CA ARG A 793 -52.07 15.57 -9.27
C ARG A 793 -52.15 16.85 -8.44
N VAL A 794 -51.27 17.81 -8.71
CA VAL A 794 -51.28 19.12 -8.05
C VAL A 794 -52.51 19.92 -8.48
N ALA A 795 -52.89 19.85 -9.78
CA ALA A 795 -54.11 20.46 -10.29
C ALA A 795 -55.38 19.86 -9.65
N LEU A 796 -55.35 18.58 -9.30
CA LEU A 796 -56.43 17.84 -8.61
C LEU A 796 -56.39 18.05 -7.06
N GLY A 797 -55.47 18.89 -6.52
CA GLY A 797 -55.43 19.27 -5.11
C GLY A 797 -54.43 18.49 -4.26
N ALA A 798 -53.50 17.74 -4.84
CA ALA A 798 -52.46 17.10 -4.05
C ALA A 798 -51.53 18.13 -3.39
N ARG A 799 -51.25 17.97 -2.09
CA ARG A 799 -50.36 18.84 -1.34
C ARG A 799 -48.90 18.54 -1.70
N GLY A 800 -48.02 19.56 -1.58
CA GLY A 800 -46.58 19.38 -1.83
C GLY A 800 -45.95 18.25 -1.02
N GLY A 801 -46.47 17.94 0.17
CA GLY A 801 -46.05 16.82 1.02
C GLY A 801 -46.36 15.43 0.42
N ASP A 802 -47.47 15.31 -0.31
CA ASP A 802 -47.85 14.04 -0.97
C ASP A 802 -46.94 13.73 -2.14
N VAL A 803 -46.57 14.76 -2.88
CA VAL A 803 -45.57 14.66 -3.98
C VAL A 803 -44.20 14.30 -3.44
N LEU A 804 -43.75 14.94 -2.36
CA LEU A 804 -42.49 14.64 -1.67
C LEU A 804 -42.48 13.19 -1.21
N ARG A 805 -43.51 12.73 -0.53
CA ARG A 805 -43.63 11.37 0.00
C ARG A 805 -43.60 10.34 -1.13
N LEU A 806 -44.20 10.61 -2.25
CA LEU A 806 -44.25 9.71 -3.40
C LEU A 806 -42.85 9.57 -4.05
N VAL A 807 -42.16 10.68 -4.26
CA VAL A 807 -40.86 10.71 -4.95
C VAL A 807 -39.75 10.15 -4.06
N VAL A 808 -39.65 10.67 -2.81
CA VAL A 808 -38.64 10.28 -1.85
C VAL A 808 -38.84 8.84 -1.38
N GLY A 809 -40.10 8.47 -1.04
CA GLY A 809 -40.42 7.12 -0.52
C GLY A 809 -40.01 6.00 -1.46
N ARG A 810 -40.24 6.14 -2.76
CA ARG A 810 -39.82 5.13 -3.74
C ARG A 810 -38.30 4.99 -3.82
N SER A 811 -37.59 6.10 -3.89
CA SER A 811 -36.13 6.08 -3.96
C SER A 811 -35.52 5.49 -2.68
N MET A 812 -36.05 5.89 -1.51
CA MET A 812 -35.61 5.37 -0.23
C MET A 812 -35.85 3.85 -0.06
N ALA A 813 -36.90 3.30 -0.65
CA ALA A 813 -37.12 1.85 -0.61
C ALA A 813 -35.97 1.06 -1.25
N PHE A 814 -35.44 1.51 -2.39
CA PHE A 814 -34.27 0.88 -3.04
C PHE A 814 -32.98 1.14 -2.27
N VAL A 815 -32.80 2.32 -1.71
CA VAL A 815 -31.67 2.64 -0.84
C VAL A 815 -31.66 1.72 0.39
N VAL A 816 -32.80 1.54 1.05
CA VAL A 816 -32.95 0.63 2.20
C VAL A 816 -32.64 -0.82 1.80
N ALA A 817 -33.17 -1.28 0.67
CA ALA A 817 -32.90 -2.63 0.16
C ALA A 817 -31.39 -2.82 -0.14
N GLY A 818 -30.75 -1.84 -0.78
CA GLY A 818 -29.32 -1.86 -1.05
C GLY A 818 -28.49 -1.81 0.25
N THR A 819 -28.92 -0.99 1.22
CA THR A 819 -28.29 -0.94 2.55
C THR A 819 -28.37 -2.29 3.27
N MET A 820 -29.51 -2.98 3.23
CA MET A 820 -29.64 -4.31 3.83
C MET A 820 -28.72 -5.33 3.18
N LEU A 821 -28.67 -5.36 1.84
CA LEU A 821 -27.74 -6.23 1.09
C LEU A 821 -26.29 -5.91 1.42
N GLY A 822 -25.96 -4.62 1.49
CA GLY A 822 -24.61 -4.17 1.83
C GLY A 822 -24.21 -4.48 3.27
N VAL A 823 -25.13 -4.41 4.24
CA VAL A 823 -24.89 -4.85 5.62
C VAL A 823 -24.58 -6.35 5.66
N VAL A 824 -25.33 -7.18 4.96
CA VAL A 824 -25.04 -8.63 4.85
C VAL A 824 -23.66 -8.85 4.21
N GLY A 825 -23.35 -8.14 3.14
CA GLY A 825 -22.04 -8.18 2.49
C GLY A 825 -20.91 -7.71 3.41
N ALA A 826 -21.15 -6.62 4.16
CA ALA A 826 -20.19 -6.08 5.11
C ALA A 826 -19.91 -7.07 6.26
N LEU A 827 -20.93 -7.72 6.84
CA LEU A 827 -20.76 -8.74 7.87
C LEU A 827 -19.89 -9.94 7.39
N GLY A 828 -19.94 -10.25 6.09
CA GLY A 828 -19.05 -11.25 5.49
C GLY A 828 -17.62 -10.74 5.31
N LEU A 829 -17.47 -9.54 4.75
CA LEU A 829 -16.17 -8.98 4.37
C LEU A 829 -15.38 -8.43 5.57
N THR A 830 -16.04 -7.90 6.60
CA THR A 830 -15.36 -7.37 7.79
C THR A 830 -14.64 -8.45 8.60
N ARG A 831 -14.93 -9.73 8.38
CA ARG A 831 -14.15 -10.84 8.95
C ARG A 831 -12.70 -10.83 8.47
N PHE A 832 -12.43 -10.36 7.26
CA PHE A 832 -11.06 -10.19 6.76
C PHE A 832 -10.31 -9.04 7.46
N LEU A 833 -11.06 -8.10 8.05
CA LEU A 833 -10.52 -7.01 8.85
C LEU A 833 -10.24 -7.41 10.31
N ALA A 834 -10.74 -8.56 10.78
CA ALA A 834 -10.72 -8.92 12.20
C ALA A 834 -9.33 -8.83 12.83
N ASN A 835 -8.28 -9.19 12.08
CA ASN A 835 -6.89 -9.13 12.55
C ASN A 835 -6.28 -7.71 12.54
N ALA A 836 -6.92 -6.77 11.86
CA ALA A 836 -6.51 -5.36 11.80
C ALA A 836 -7.30 -4.49 12.79
N LEU A 837 -8.26 -5.08 13.52
CA LEU A 837 -9.10 -4.36 14.47
C LEU A 837 -8.56 -4.53 15.89
N PHE A 838 -8.42 -3.43 16.59
CA PHE A 838 -8.03 -3.38 17.98
C PHE A 838 -9.21 -2.96 18.86
N GLY A 839 -9.56 -3.78 19.86
CA GLY A 839 -10.60 -3.45 20.84
C GLY A 839 -12.02 -3.30 20.27
N VAL A 840 -12.24 -3.71 19.01
CA VAL A 840 -13.55 -3.64 18.32
C VAL A 840 -13.81 -4.98 17.65
N THR A 841 -15.03 -5.48 17.77
CA THR A 841 -15.44 -6.68 17.03
C THR A 841 -15.74 -6.32 15.57
N ALA A 842 -15.47 -7.25 14.64
CA ALA A 842 -15.78 -7.06 13.22
C ALA A 842 -17.27 -6.84 12.92
N THR A 843 -18.14 -7.03 13.91
CA THR A 843 -19.59 -6.91 13.82
C THR A 843 -20.14 -5.87 14.82
N ASP A 844 -19.35 -4.86 15.20
CA ASP A 844 -19.72 -3.85 16.18
C ASP A 844 -21.03 -3.13 15.80
N PRO A 845 -22.15 -3.32 16.56
CA PRO A 845 -23.46 -2.83 16.17
C PRO A 845 -23.55 -1.30 16.16
N VAL A 846 -22.75 -0.61 16.97
CA VAL A 846 -22.74 0.86 17.03
C VAL A 846 -22.16 1.42 15.74
N THR A 847 -21.04 0.89 15.30
CA THR A 847 -20.39 1.30 14.05
C THR A 847 -21.30 1.04 12.84
N PHE A 848 -21.91 -0.15 12.77
CA PHE A 848 -22.85 -0.47 11.70
C PHE A 848 -24.09 0.43 11.73
N GLY A 849 -24.66 0.67 12.90
CA GLY A 849 -25.81 1.57 13.08
C GLY A 849 -25.51 2.99 12.62
N LEU A 850 -24.33 3.53 12.97
CA LEU A 850 -23.91 4.86 12.56
C LEU A 850 -23.67 4.93 11.03
N ALA A 851 -23.02 3.93 10.45
CA ALA A 851 -22.80 3.86 9.01
C ALA A 851 -24.13 3.85 8.22
N VAL A 852 -25.11 3.06 8.70
CA VAL A 852 -26.48 3.02 8.12
C VAL A 852 -27.14 4.39 8.27
N ALA A 853 -27.08 5.01 9.44
CA ALA A 853 -27.70 6.31 9.68
C ALA A 853 -27.11 7.41 8.78
N VAL A 854 -25.78 7.44 8.62
CA VAL A 854 -25.08 8.38 7.73
C VAL A 854 -25.51 8.17 6.28
N LEU A 855 -25.50 6.93 5.78
CA LEU A 855 -25.88 6.63 4.40
C LEU A 855 -27.35 7.01 4.14
N LEU A 856 -28.28 6.62 5.02
CA LEU A 856 -29.69 6.95 4.87
C LEU A 856 -29.95 8.46 4.96
N GLY A 857 -29.25 9.16 5.85
CA GLY A 857 -29.32 10.62 5.97
C GLY A 857 -28.86 11.34 4.68
N VAL A 858 -27.71 10.94 4.13
CA VAL A 858 -27.19 11.50 2.87
C VAL A 858 -28.12 11.17 1.70
N ALA A 859 -28.64 9.94 1.62
CA ALA A 859 -29.56 9.53 0.58
C ALA A 859 -30.90 10.30 0.66
N ALA A 860 -31.41 10.54 1.85
CA ALA A 860 -32.61 11.36 2.09
C ALA A 860 -32.38 12.81 1.62
N LEU A 861 -31.24 13.43 1.97
CA LEU A 861 -30.86 14.77 1.52
C LEU A 861 -30.71 14.85 0.00
N ALA A 862 -30.02 13.87 -0.61
CA ALA A 862 -29.83 13.80 -2.06
C ALA A 862 -31.16 13.63 -2.81
N SER A 863 -32.13 12.93 -2.24
CA SER A 863 -33.48 12.73 -2.79
C SER A 863 -34.40 13.95 -2.57
N TYR A 864 -34.25 14.65 -1.45
CA TYR A 864 -35.10 15.77 -1.05
C TYR A 864 -34.95 16.99 -1.97
N LEU A 865 -33.70 17.33 -2.36
CA LEU A 865 -33.45 18.53 -3.19
C LEU A 865 -34.20 18.51 -4.53
N PRO A 866 -34.13 17.43 -5.36
CA PRO A 866 -34.90 17.38 -6.61
C PRO A 866 -36.39 17.23 -6.38
N ALA A 867 -36.82 16.52 -5.33
CA ALA A 867 -38.23 16.36 -4.99
C ALA A 867 -38.88 17.71 -4.55
N ARG A 868 -38.15 18.55 -3.83
CA ARG A 868 -38.59 19.92 -3.49
C ARG A 868 -38.72 20.80 -4.72
N ARG A 869 -37.88 20.65 -5.75
CA ARG A 869 -38.04 21.36 -7.02
C ARG A 869 -39.33 20.93 -7.75
N ALA A 870 -39.69 19.64 -7.65
CA ALA A 870 -40.91 19.12 -8.23
C ALA A 870 -42.18 19.73 -7.62
N THR A 871 -42.21 20.07 -6.32
CA THR A 871 -43.37 20.68 -5.65
C THR A 871 -43.62 22.16 -6.05
N ARG A 872 -42.63 22.79 -6.73
CA ARG A 872 -42.71 24.19 -7.19
C ARG A 872 -43.04 24.32 -8.67
N ILE A 873 -43.36 23.24 -9.36
CA ILE A 873 -43.73 23.23 -10.78
C ILE A 873 -45.13 23.84 -10.91
N ASP A 874 -45.30 24.86 -11.78
CA ASP A 874 -46.57 25.45 -12.11
C ASP A 874 -47.41 24.46 -12.91
N PRO A 875 -48.61 24.08 -12.39
CA PRO A 875 -49.50 23.15 -13.09
C PRO A 875 -49.91 23.58 -14.49
N ALA A 876 -50.05 24.90 -14.72
CA ALA A 876 -50.44 25.46 -16.02
C ALA A 876 -49.28 25.28 -17.05
N MET A 877 -48.02 25.41 -16.63
CA MET A 877 -46.87 25.16 -17.48
C MET A 877 -46.68 23.68 -17.76
N ALA A 878 -46.92 22.78 -16.73
CA ALA A 878 -46.81 21.33 -16.86
C ALA A 878 -47.81 20.70 -17.85
N LEU A 879 -48.99 21.33 -18.05
CA LEU A 879 -50.03 20.91 -18.97
C LEU A 879 -49.84 21.43 -20.41
N ARG A 880 -48.97 22.47 -20.61
CA ARG A 880 -48.66 23.05 -21.92
C ARG A 880 -47.43 22.45 -22.62
N LEU A 881 -46.70 21.57 -21.96
CA LEU A 881 -45.54 20.87 -22.54
C LEU A 881 -46.08 19.67 -23.39
N GLU A 882 -46.29 19.92 -24.71
CA GLU A 882 -46.50 18.89 -25.69
C GLU A 882 -45.24 18.10 -26.07
#